data_91ef9d6aeaef3f918596da8006fb6fd6
#
_entry.id   91ef9d6aeaef3f918596da8006fb6fd6
#
_cell.length_a   1.000
_cell.length_b   1.000
_cell.length_c   1.000
_cell.angle_alpha   90.00
_cell.angle_beta   90.00
_cell.angle_gamma   90.00
#
_symmetry.space_group_name_H-M   'P 1'
#
loop_
_entity.id
_entity.type
_entity.pdbx_description
1 polymer ?
#
loop_
_entity_poly.entity_id
_entity_poly.type
_entity_poly.pdbx_seq_one_letter_code
_entity_poly.pdbx_strand_id
1 'polypeptide(L)'
;MDIRTQPLAAAPAPVLRADYAPPVWQVPEIALEFDLDPARTQVTGRLSVVRAGDGPLRLDGDGLTADSVMVDGVAADWAMDGDQLVVDLPGNAHLVEIRVTIAPEANTQLMGLYASDGLLCTQCEAEGFRRIMFFPDRPDVLARYAVRLVADRARYPVLLSNGDHVDSGTLPDGRHYADWRDPFPKPSYLFALVAGDLAVNRDSFVTGSGKVVELGIWVREHDLGRTGHAMHALKTAMAWDERVYGREYDLGVFNIVAVSDFNFGAMENKGLNIFNSRYVLADPDTATDQDYDAVATVVAHEYFHNWSGNRVTCRDWFQLSLKEGFTVFRDQQYSADQGSAAVKRIEDVRVLRAAQFPEDGGPLAHPIRPDSYIEISNFYTATIYNKGAEVIRMMHTMLGEAAFRAGSDLYFDRHDGTAATCEDFVAAMEDASGHDLGLFRLWYRQAGTPRVHAALDFDAPGGRARLRLQQVVPATPGQPDKQAMPMPLRIALFGEVSGTKLLPEQTVMLDGAHQEILFEGIGERPVLSINRGFSAPVTIESDRSAADLAFLSAHDDDPFARYEAMQQLMVDTLVDDVATGNADLAPVIAAVKATLADPALEPAFVAEAVLLPFEAYLGDQMPVVDPQAVTRAWDRLRGALGAELIADWRGVYAGMAAGGNSLEAAGRGMRRLRGVALGYIVASGAADGPALAKAQYEAAGTMTDRQTALTALAMTASAERDAAFAAFHARYADNALVLDKWFQTQALAPRSDTIDVVERLARHPDFVMTNPNRLRSLVGAFAVNQRAFHDPSGRGYRFLGDMVVAIDRINPQTAAKLVPPLGRWSRFDAARGAMMRAELERVLGTEGLSKDVFEQLSKSLG
;
A
#
# COMPACT_ATOMS: atom_id res chain seq x y z
N MET A 1 -32.06 -0.05 40.74
CA MET A 1 -30.72 0.49 40.82
C MET A 1 -30.40 1.15 39.49
N ASP A 2 -30.41 2.47 39.46
CA ASP A 2 -30.21 3.30 38.32
C ASP A 2 -28.74 3.19 37.81
N ILE A 3 -28.52 2.60 36.65
CA ILE A 3 -27.22 2.61 36.01
C ILE A 3 -27.09 4.00 35.35
N ARG A 4 -26.49 4.92 36.08
CA ARG A 4 -26.07 6.22 35.53
C ARG A 4 -24.98 5.93 34.50
N THR A 5 -25.32 6.08 33.22
CA THR A 5 -24.37 6.22 32.13
C THR A 5 -23.48 7.42 32.45
N GLN A 6 -22.21 7.18 32.78
CA GLN A 6 -21.19 8.25 32.75
C GLN A 6 -21.09 8.75 31.31
N PRO A 7 -21.04 10.08 31.09
CA PRO A 7 -20.83 10.59 29.75
C PRO A 7 -19.49 10.08 29.23
N LEU A 8 -19.48 9.56 27.99
CA LEU A 8 -18.26 9.38 27.20
C LEU A 8 -17.42 10.66 27.28
N ALA A 9 -16.12 10.51 27.49
CA ALA A 9 -15.19 11.61 27.28
C ALA A 9 -15.53 12.27 25.94
N ALA A 10 -15.52 13.62 25.88
CA ALA A 10 -15.91 14.34 24.66
C ALA A 10 -15.17 13.74 23.47
N ALA A 11 -15.89 13.49 22.37
CA ALA A 11 -15.28 12.96 21.15
C ALA A 11 -14.08 13.84 20.76
N PRO A 12 -12.93 13.26 20.33
CA PRO A 12 -11.79 14.03 19.88
C PRO A 12 -12.18 15.00 18.78
N ALA A 13 -11.69 16.24 18.86
CA ALA A 13 -11.99 17.26 17.86
C ALA A 13 -11.24 16.95 16.55
N PRO A 14 -11.88 17.10 15.39
CA PRO A 14 -11.20 16.92 14.11
C PRO A 14 -10.25 18.08 13.82
N VAL A 15 -9.13 17.79 13.18
CA VAL A 15 -8.26 18.78 12.52
C VAL A 15 -8.87 19.10 11.15
N LEU A 16 -8.99 20.39 10.82
CA LEU A 16 -9.60 20.82 9.56
C LEU A 16 -8.57 21.47 8.64
N ARG A 17 -8.62 21.12 7.34
CA ARG A 17 -7.74 21.74 6.32
C ARG A 17 -7.93 23.26 6.21
N ALA A 18 -9.16 23.73 6.45
CA ALA A 18 -9.48 25.15 6.41
C ALA A 18 -8.81 25.96 7.54
N ASP A 19 -8.41 25.31 8.63
CA ASP A 19 -7.79 25.94 9.79
C ASP A 19 -6.26 26.04 9.66
N TYR A 20 -5.70 25.65 8.50
CA TYR A 20 -4.27 25.79 8.29
C TYR A 20 -3.84 27.26 8.46
N ALA A 21 -2.84 27.45 9.30
CA ALA A 21 -2.13 28.72 9.46
C ALA A 21 -0.62 28.48 9.40
N PRO A 22 0.15 29.37 8.76
CA PRO A 22 1.61 29.28 8.79
C PRO A 22 2.13 29.23 10.23
N PRO A 23 3.27 28.56 10.48
CA PRO A 23 3.86 28.48 11.82
C PRO A 23 4.30 29.86 12.30
N VAL A 24 4.00 30.18 13.57
CA VAL A 24 4.35 31.46 14.20
C VAL A 24 5.85 31.57 14.43
N TRP A 25 6.51 30.42 14.63
CA TRP A 25 7.95 30.31 14.78
C TRP A 25 8.50 29.28 13.80
N GLN A 26 9.63 29.58 13.19
CA GLN A 26 10.42 28.68 12.36
C GLN A 26 11.60 28.12 13.16
N VAL A 27 12.06 26.93 12.80
CA VAL A 27 13.26 26.31 13.38
C VAL A 27 14.24 25.98 12.24
N PRO A 28 15.06 26.95 11.80
CA PRO A 28 15.99 26.70 10.69
C PRO A 28 17.09 25.68 10.99
N GLU A 29 17.45 25.51 12.27
CA GLU A 29 18.48 24.57 12.69
C GLU A 29 18.10 23.91 14.02
N ILE A 30 18.42 22.62 14.15
CA ILE A 30 18.33 21.85 15.38
C ILE A 30 19.59 20.99 15.57
N ALA A 31 20.13 21.02 16.79
CA ALA A 31 21.15 20.09 17.22
C ALA A 31 20.57 19.14 18.28
N LEU A 32 20.71 17.84 18.06
CA LEU A 32 20.22 16.78 18.94
C LEU A 32 21.39 15.98 19.50
N GLU A 33 21.36 15.72 20.78
CA GLU A 33 22.31 14.82 21.45
C GLU A 33 21.53 13.73 22.19
N PHE A 34 21.83 12.47 21.85
CA PHE A 34 21.21 11.30 22.46
C PHE A 34 22.21 10.56 23.31
N ASP A 35 21.94 10.40 24.60
CA ASP A 35 22.62 9.43 25.47
C ASP A 35 21.74 8.18 25.51
N LEU A 36 22.05 7.21 24.61
CA LEU A 36 21.22 6.08 24.29
C LEU A 36 21.31 4.98 25.37
N ASP A 37 20.19 4.74 26.02
CA ASP A 37 19.93 3.58 26.85
C ASP A 37 18.47 3.13 26.65
N PRO A 38 18.17 1.85 26.49
CA PRO A 38 16.81 1.40 26.17
C PRO A 38 15.79 1.69 27.27
N ALA A 39 16.21 1.68 28.53
CA ALA A 39 15.34 1.98 29.66
C ALA A 39 15.26 3.49 29.98
N ARG A 40 16.30 4.26 29.59
CA ARG A 40 16.41 5.68 29.96
C ARG A 40 17.28 6.47 28.98
N THR A 41 16.83 6.69 27.78
CA THR A 41 17.51 7.58 26.82
C THR A 41 17.29 9.03 27.22
N GLN A 42 18.38 9.77 27.41
CA GLN A 42 18.33 11.23 27.59
C GLN A 42 18.53 11.92 26.23
N VAL A 43 17.66 12.86 25.93
CA VAL A 43 17.71 13.65 24.68
C VAL A 43 17.86 15.12 25.05
N THR A 44 18.87 15.78 24.47
CA THR A 44 19.05 17.23 24.54
C THR A 44 18.88 17.81 23.15
N GLY A 45 17.88 18.69 22.99
CA GLY A 45 17.61 19.42 21.76
C GLY A 45 17.98 20.90 21.91
N ARG A 46 18.73 21.45 20.94
CA ARG A 46 19.03 22.88 20.84
C ARG A 46 18.43 23.40 19.54
N LEU A 47 17.37 24.19 19.68
CA LEU A 47 16.58 24.73 18.59
C LEU A 47 16.93 26.20 18.36
N SER A 48 17.44 26.53 17.18
CA SER A 48 17.50 27.93 16.73
C SER A 48 16.10 28.31 16.26
N VAL A 49 15.43 29.23 16.98
CA VAL A 49 14.05 29.61 16.64
C VAL A 49 14.02 31.05 16.12
N VAL A 50 13.20 31.27 15.08
CA VAL A 50 13.03 32.59 14.45
C VAL A 50 11.53 32.89 14.34
N ARG A 51 11.14 34.08 14.81
CA ARG A 51 9.75 34.51 14.79
C ARG A 51 9.30 34.81 13.35
N ALA A 52 8.18 34.21 12.98
CA ALA A 52 7.51 34.43 11.69
C ALA A 52 6.12 35.10 11.83
N GLY A 53 5.57 35.12 13.06
CA GLY A 53 4.27 35.70 13.36
C GLY A 53 4.13 36.06 14.82
N ASP A 54 2.94 36.58 15.23
CA ASP A 54 2.65 36.96 16.61
C ASP A 54 2.16 35.75 17.43
N GLY A 55 2.76 35.57 18.59
CA GLY A 55 2.39 34.50 19.54
C GLY A 55 3.57 33.85 20.24
N PRO A 56 3.31 33.01 21.27
CA PRO A 56 4.32 32.27 21.97
C PRO A 56 4.91 31.15 21.08
N LEU A 57 6.09 30.67 21.43
CA LEU A 57 6.62 29.44 20.88
C LEU A 57 5.83 28.27 21.46
N ARG A 58 5.23 27.46 20.59
CA ARG A 58 4.51 26.23 20.93
C ARG A 58 5.24 25.04 20.32
N LEU A 59 5.55 24.07 21.14
CA LEU A 59 6.28 22.87 20.77
C LEU A 59 5.43 21.65 21.13
N ASP A 60 5.13 20.83 20.15
CA ASP A 60 4.36 19.61 20.34
C ASP A 60 5.17 18.56 21.10
N GLY A 61 4.53 17.86 22.03
CA GLY A 61 5.07 16.73 22.75
C GLY A 61 3.99 15.70 23.02
N ASP A 62 4.30 14.43 22.91
CA ASP A 62 3.38 13.32 23.24
C ASP A 62 4.02 12.42 24.28
N GLY A 63 3.44 12.40 25.47
CA GLY A 63 3.96 11.65 26.63
C GLY A 63 5.31 12.16 27.16
N LEU A 64 5.76 13.35 26.75
CA LEU A 64 7.01 13.95 27.19
C LEU A 64 6.83 14.82 28.43
N THR A 65 7.90 14.81 29.24
CA THR A 65 8.10 15.79 30.33
C THR A 65 9.45 16.46 30.12
N ALA A 66 9.48 17.79 30.14
CA ALA A 66 10.75 18.51 30.05
C ALA A 66 11.50 18.44 31.40
N ASP A 67 12.71 17.90 31.36
CA ASP A 67 13.62 17.91 32.52
C ASP A 67 14.18 19.31 32.81
N SER A 68 14.40 20.09 31.72
CA SER A 68 14.81 21.50 31.79
C SER A 68 14.50 22.23 30.48
N VAL A 69 14.23 23.52 30.57
CA VAL A 69 14.08 24.44 29.43
C VAL A 69 14.94 25.68 29.69
N MET A 70 15.82 25.99 28.74
CA MET A 70 16.68 27.17 28.77
C MET A 70 16.50 27.98 27.50
N VAL A 71 16.50 29.29 27.61
CA VAL A 71 16.48 30.25 26.50
C VAL A 71 17.72 31.11 26.58
N ASP A 72 18.53 31.12 25.51
CA ASP A 72 19.79 31.85 25.45
C ASP A 72 20.73 31.57 26.64
N GLY A 73 20.72 30.31 27.09
CA GLY A 73 21.55 29.86 28.23
C GLY A 73 21.01 30.19 29.63
N VAL A 74 19.78 30.72 29.73
CA VAL A 74 19.13 31.05 31.00
C VAL A 74 17.88 30.18 31.17
N ALA A 75 17.64 29.69 32.39
CA ALA A 75 16.41 28.95 32.70
C ALA A 75 15.18 29.80 32.37
N ALA A 76 14.27 29.25 31.60
CA ALA A 76 13.07 29.95 31.13
C ALA A 76 11.84 29.53 31.92
N ASP A 77 10.88 30.46 32.06
CA ASP A 77 9.52 30.13 32.47
C ASP A 77 8.78 29.50 31.29
N TRP A 78 8.12 28.37 31.52
CA TRP A 78 7.33 27.64 30.54
C TRP A 78 6.09 27.01 31.19
N ALA A 79 5.12 26.65 30.35
CA ALA A 79 3.91 25.96 30.78
C ALA A 79 3.52 24.87 29.80
N MET A 80 2.81 23.86 30.27
CA MET A 80 2.13 22.89 29.41
C MET A 80 0.70 23.38 29.13
N ASP A 81 0.32 23.34 27.82
CA ASP A 81 -1.04 23.57 27.36
C ASP A 81 -1.46 22.29 26.60
N GLY A 82 -2.14 21.38 27.29
CA GLY A 82 -2.31 20.01 26.79
C GLY A 82 -0.97 19.29 26.64
N ASP A 83 -0.68 18.81 25.45
CA ASP A 83 0.58 18.15 25.11
C ASP A 83 1.63 19.12 24.54
N GLN A 84 1.33 20.43 24.49
CA GLN A 84 2.27 21.45 24.00
C GLN A 84 3.04 22.11 25.13
N LEU A 85 4.35 22.23 24.97
CA LEU A 85 5.20 23.08 25.78
C LEU A 85 5.16 24.50 25.19
N VAL A 86 4.83 25.48 26.03
CA VAL A 86 4.63 26.87 25.63
C VAL A 86 5.64 27.77 26.32
N VAL A 87 6.36 28.58 25.53
CA VAL A 87 7.36 29.53 26.02
C VAL A 87 7.08 30.91 25.41
N ASP A 88 6.93 31.93 26.25
CA ASP A 88 6.88 33.32 25.80
C ASP A 88 8.28 33.88 25.56
N LEU A 89 8.59 34.22 24.32
CA LEU A 89 9.90 34.70 23.89
C LEU A 89 9.85 36.16 23.51
N PRO A 90 10.73 37.03 24.11
CA PRO A 90 10.71 38.51 23.88
C PRO A 90 11.42 38.83 22.62
N GLY A 91 11.44 38.83 21.60
CA GLY A 91 12.28 39.17 20.41
C GLY A 91 11.99 38.26 19.23
N ASN A 92 12.92 38.25 18.28
CA ASN A 92 12.70 37.62 16.99
C ASN A 92 13.55 36.36 16.76
N ALA A 93 14.59 36.11 17.56
CA ALA A 93 15.45 34.94 17.40
C ALA A 93 16.06 34.55 18.75
N HIS A 94 16.02 33.25 19.03
CA HIS A 94 16.53 32.68 20.29
C HIS A 94 17.13 31.29 20.05
N LEU A 95 17.98 30.87 21.00
CA LEU A 95 18.41 29.46 21.14
C LEU A 95 17.65 28.83 22.31
N VAL A 96 16.79 27.87 22.02
CA VAL A 96 16.02 27.12 23.03
C VAL A 96 16.65 25.75 23.24
N GLU A 97 17.14 25.48 24.46
CA GLU A 97 17.64 24.14 24.84
C GLU A 97 16.61 23.46 25.71
N ILE A 98 16.26 22.22 25.34
CA ILE A 98 15.31 21.39 26.08
C ILE A 98 15.95 20.03 26.35
N ARG A 99 15.75 19.51 27.56
CA ARG A 99 16.13 18.13 27.90
C ARG A 99 14.89 17.35 28.24
N VAL A 100 14.86 16.10 27.76
CA VAL A 100 13.82 15.12 28.07
C VAL A 100 14.45 13.76 28.31
N THR A 101 13.73 12.92 29.05
CA THR A 101 14.11 11.53 29.28
C THR A 101 12.99 10.62 28.77
N ILE A 102 13.32 9.65 27.92
CA ILE A 102 12.38 8.70 27.31
C ILE A 102 12.82 7.26 27.57
N ALA A 103 11.90 6.29 27.44
CA ALA A 103 12.14 4.88 27.69
C ALA A 103 11.80 4.05 26.44
N PRO A 104 12.71 3.90 25.46
CA PRO A 104 12.44 3.21 24.20
C PRO A 104 11.95 1.77 24.34
N GLU A 105 12.42 1.01 25.34
CA GLU A 105 12.00 -0.38 25.56
C GLU A 105 10.55 -0.51 26.04
N ALA A 106 9.97 0.55 26.60
CA ALA A 106 8.58 0.60 27.04
C ALA A 106 7.62 1.02 25.90
N ASN A 107 8.17 1.48 24.76
CA ASN A 107 7.41 1.97 23.63
C ASN A 107 6.93 0.83 22.73
N THR A 108 5.70 0.35 22.95
CA THR A 108 5.07 -0.71 22.15
C THR A 108 4.33 -0.19 20.94
N GLN A 109 4.14 1.13 20.82
CA GLN A 109 3.40 1.73 19.70
C GLN A 109 4.23 1.80 18.41
N LEU A 110 5.56 1.61 18.51
CA LEU A 110 6.51 1.67 17.41
C LEU A 110 6.48 3.02 16.67
N MET A 111 6.28 4.11 17.42
CA MET A 111 6.30 5.49 16.98
C MET A 111 7.23 6.32 17.86
N GLY A 112 8.01 7.24 17.28
CA GLY A 112 9.14 7.87 17.95
C GLY A 112 10.34 6.94 18.04
N LEU A 113 11.12 6.98 19.12
CA LEU A 113 12.23 6.07 19.38
C LEU A 113 11.75 4.84 20.16
N TYR A 114 12.06 3.64 19.67
CA TYR A 114 11.66 2.38 20.28
C TYR A 114 12.73 1.30 20.16
N ALA A 115 12.57 0.22 20.90
CA ALA A 115 13.42 -0.95 20.84
C ALA A 115 12.78 -2.06 19.99
N SER A 116 13.54 -2.65 19.06
CA SER A 116 13.12 -3.80 18.23
C SER A 116 14.26 -4.80 18.18
N ASP A 117 14.05 -5.98 18.74
CA ASP A 117 15.00 -7.10 18.70
C ASP A 117 16.44 -6.68 19.07
N GLY A 118 16.61 -5.89 20.15
CA GLY A 118 17.89 -5.38 20.62
C GLY A 118 18.49 -4.22 19.83
N LEU A 119 17.82 -3.70 18.81
CA LEU A 119 18.12 -2.41 18.18
C LEU A 119 17.33 -1.30 18.87
N LEU A 120 17.84 -0.06 18.78
CA LEU A 120 17.06 1.16 18.93
C LEU A 120 16.85 1.76 17.54
N CYS A 121 15.62 2.08 17.19
CA CYS A 121 15.28 2.68 15.90
C CYS A 121 14.09 3.64 16.04
N THR A 122 13.90 4.48 15.02
CA THR A 122 12.86 5.50 15.02
C THR A 122 11.81 5.25 13.94
N GLN A 123 10.57 5.72 14.24
CA GLN A 123 9.53 6.00 13.23
C GLN A 123 8.90 7.34 13.56
N CYS A 124 9.08 8.35 12.71
CA CYS A 124 8.61 9.71 12.98
C CYS A 124 7.42 10.14 12.13
N GLU A 125 7.18 9.53 11.00
CA GLU A 125 5.99 9.85 10.18
C GLU A 125 4.72 9.16 10.75
N ALA A 126 3.60 9.91 10.93
CA ALA A 126 3.45 11.33 10.60
C ALA A 126 3.91 12.26 11.76
N GLU A 127 3.61 11.93 13.01
CA GLU A 127 3.74 12.78 14.20
C GLU A 127 4.51 12.08 15.33
N GLY A 128 5.52 11.25 14.99
CA GLY A 128 6.31 10.50 15.97
C GLY A 128 7.48 11.27 16.56
N PHE A 129 7.96 12.34 15.92
CA PHE A 129 9.09 13.11 16.45
C PHE A 129 8.77 13.78 17.79
N ARG A 130 7.53 14.23 17.99
CA ARG A 130 7.02 14.79 19.26
C ARG A 130 7.06 13.82 20.45
N ARG A 131 7.32 12.53 20.20
CA ARG A 131 7.55 11.49 21.23
C ARG A 131 9.02 11.35 21.63
N ILE A 132 9.90 12.06 20.90
CA ILE A 132 11.35 12.05 21.13
C ILE A 132 11.81 13.37 21.75
N MET A 133 11.32 14.48 21.20
CA MET A 133 11.71 15.84 21.58
C MET A 133 10.55 16.81 21.32
N PHE A 134 10.40 17.80 22.19
CA PHE A 134 9.48 18.94 21.95
C PHE A 134 9.93 19.73 20.73
N PHE A 135 9.03 19.83 19.74
CA PHE A 135 9.31 20.47 18.45
C PHE A 135 8.00 20.97 17.81
N PRO A 136 8.01 21.97 16.90
CA PRO A 136 6.85 22.23 16.06
C PRO A 136 6.74 21.07 15.03
N ASP A 137 6.09 19.97 15.43
CA ASP A 137 6.08 18.70 14.71
C ASP A 137 5.07 18.70 13.57
N ARG A 138 5.39 19.50 12.56
CA ARG A 138 4.57 19.73 11.36
C ARG A 138 5.46 19.78 10.11
N PRO A 139 4.95 19.34 8.92
CA PRO A 139 5.79 19.15 7.75
C PRO A 139 6.27 20.46 7.08
N ASP A 140 5.69 21.61 7.41
CA ASP A 140 6.12 22.93 6.89
C ASP A 140 7.16 23.65 7.76
N VAL A 141 7.63 23.02 8.83
CA VAL A 141 8.79 23.48 9.60
C VAL A 141 10.01 22.67 9.20
N LEU A 142 10.85 23.26 8.36
CA LEU A 142 12.03 22.62 7.80
C LEU A 142 13.28 23.09 8.52
N ALA A 143 14.04 22.15 9.10
CA ALA A 143 15.27 22.42 9.82
C ALA A 143 16.47 21.65 9.24
N ARG A 144 17.69 22.18 9.40
CA ARG A 144 18.94 21.42 9.23
C ARG A 144 19.24 20.71 10.54
N TYR A 145 19.62 19.45 10.45
CA TYR A 145 19.86 18.61 11.61
C TYR A 145 21.34 18.32 11.80
N ALA A 146 21.82 18.52 13.04
CA ALA A 146 23.08 17.99 13.54
C ALA A 146 22.76 17.03 14.68
N VAL A 147 23.31 15.81 14.64
CA VAL A 147 22.93 14.74 15.57
C VAL A 147 24.17 14.09 16.13
N ARG A 148 24.27 14.04 17.46
CA ARG A 148 25.26 13.24 18.19
C ARG A 148 24.56 12.08 18.86
N LEU A 149 25.02 10.88 18.57
CA LEU A 149 24.60 9.64 19.23
C LEU A 149 25.72 9.15 20.15
N VAL A 150 25.42 8.91 21.40
CA VAL A 150 26.34 8.34 22.40
C VAL A 150 25.74 7.05 22.93
N ALA A 151 26.51 5.96 22.96
CA ALA A 151 26.03 4.66 23.42
C ALA A 151 27.15 3.77 24.00
N ASP A 152 26.73 2.70 24.69
CA ASP A 152 27.62 1.58 25.02
C ASP A 152 28.10 0.87 23.75
N ARG A 153 29.41 0.83 23.55
CA ARG A 153 29.99 0.28 22.31
C ARG A 153 29.80 -1.22 22.17
N ALA A 154 29.73 -1.95 23.24
CA ALA A 154 29.54 -3.40 23.19
C ALA A 154 28.13 -3.78 22.80
N ARG A 155 27.14 -2.98 23.23
CA ARG A 155 25.73 -3.20 22.95
C ARG A 155 25.30 -2.61 21.61
N TYR A 156 25.80 -1.45 21.24
CA TYR A 156 25.44 -0.69 20.06
C TYR A 156 26.67 -0.27 19.26
N PRO A 157 27.40 -1.23 18.62
CA PRO A 157 28.61 -0.90 17.87
C PRO A 157 28.40 -0.03 16.64
N VAL A 158 27.17 0.02 16.12
CA VAL A 158 26.75 0.84 14.97
C VAL A 158 25.81 1.94 15.42
N LEU A 159 26.09 3.19 15.03
CA LEU A 159 25.31 4.38 15.33
C LEU A 159 25.05 5.14 14.02
N LEU A 160 23.81 5.18 13.53
CA LEU A 160 23.41 5.79 12.27
C LEU A 160 22.37 6.90 12.49
N SER A 161 22.46 7.98 11.72
CA SER A 161 21.45 9.01 11.63
C SER A 161 21.37 9.61 10.22
N ASN A 162 20.56 10.65 10.04
CA ASN A 162 20.37 11.32 8.74
C ASN A 162 21.64 12.08 8.30
N GLY A 163 21.84 12.15 7.00
CA GLY A 163 22.87 12.97 6.38
C GLY A 163 24.22 12.27 6.30
N ASP A 164 25.30 13.06 6.29
CA ASP A 164 26.66 12.57 6.17
C ASP A 164 27.28 12.35 7.56
N HIS A 165 28.07 11.29 7.70
CA HIS A 165 28.87 11.04 8.90
C HIS A 165 30.01 12.06 9.00
N VAL A 166 30.12 12.75 10.14
CA VAL A 166 31.07 13.85 10.34
C VAL A 166 32.27 13.43 11.19
N ASP A 167 32.00 12.79 12.32
CA ASP A 167 33.01 12.38 13.30
C ASP A 167 32.53 11.19 14.14
N SER A 168 33.46 10.43 14.69
CA SER A 168 33.20 9.37 15.64
C SER A 168 34.40 9.10 16.54
N GLY A 169 34.16 8.61 17.76
CA GLY A 169 35.24 8.34 18.68
C GLY A 169 34.81 7.60 19.94
N THR A 170 35.78 7.33 20.81
CA THR A 170 35.56 6.69 22.10
C THR A 170 35.62 7.74 23.20
N LEU A 171 34.70 7.69 24.13
CA LEU A 171 34.61 8.56 25.28
C LEU A 171 35.47 8.02 26.44
N PRO A 172 35.86 8.88 27.43
CA PRO A 172 36.70 8.46 28.55
C PRO A 172 36.09 7.35 29.42
N ASP A 173 34.76 7.21 29.45
CA ASP A 173 34.00 6.20 30.17
C ASP A 173 33.86 4.86 29.43
N GLY A 174 34.49 4.74 28.25
CA GLY A 174 34.44 3.54 27.40
C GLY A 174 33.24 3.47 26.44
N ARG A 175 32.29 4.39 26.52
CA ARG A 175 31.25 4.55 25.51
C ARG A 175 31.87 5.13 24.24
N HIS A 176 31.07 5.18 23.18
CA HIS A 176 31.47 5.79 21.91
C HIS A 176 30.41 6.74 21.38
N TYR A 177 30.78 7.57 20.40
CA TYR A 177 29.87 8.48 19.75
C TYR A 177 30.02 8.46 18.23
N ALA A 178 28.97 8.91 17.55
CA ALA A 178 28.95 9.25 16.13
C ALA A 178 28.20 10.58 15.92
N ASP A 179 28.83 11.48 15.16
CA ASP A 179 28.25 12.76 14.76
C ASP A 179 27.80 12.71 13.30
N TRP A 180 26.58 13.14 13.06
CA TRP A 180 25.93 13.17 11.76
C TRP A 180 25.43 14.58 11.45
N ARG A 181 25.44 14.97 10.18
CA ARG A 181 24.91 16.25 9.72
C ARG A 181 24.14 16.09 8.42
N ASP A 182 22.87 16.53 8.42
CA ASP A 182 22.09 16.67 7.20
C ASP A 182 22.12 18.15 6.77
N PRO A 183 22.76 18.47 5.62
CA PRO A 183 22.87 19.83 5.13
C PRO A 183 21.55 20.37 4.53
N PHE A 184 20.62 19.47 4.18
CA PHE A 184 19.35 19.84 3.58
C PHE A 184 18.29 20.09 4.65
N PRO A 185 17.53 21.19 4.57
CA PRO A 185 16.41 21.42 5.48
C PRO A 185 15.34 20.36 5.23
N LYS A 186 14.87 19.73 6.30
CA LYS A 186 13.80 18.73 6.26
C LYS A 186 12.85 18.87 7.43
N PRO A 187 11.58 18.43 7.30
CA PRO A 187 10.64 18.35 8.40
C PRO A 187 11.04 17.24 9.39
N SER A 188 10.47 17.32 10.59
CA SER A 188 10.73 16.39 11.69
C SER A 188 10.35 14.95 11.40
N TYR A 189 9.35 14.69 10.56
CA TYR A 189 8.93 13.35 10.24
C TYR A 189 9.97 12.53 9.48
N LEU A 190 10.95 13.19 8.85
CA LEU A 190 12.08 12.55 8.14
C LEU A 190 13.30 12.28 9.05
N PHE A 191 13.22 12.65 10.32
CA PHE A 191 14.27 12.35 11.28
C PHE A 191 14.37 10.85 11.56
N ALA A 192 15.61 10.33 11.56
CA ALA A 192 15.88 8.95 11.93
C ALA A 192 17.18 8.77 12.69
N LEU A 193 17.19 7.77 13.57
CA LEU A 193 18.39 7.17 14.13
C LEU A 193 18.22 5.66 14.25
N VAL A 194 19.33 4.94 14.11
CA VAL A 194 19.43 3.52 14.44
C VAL A 194 20.71 3.26 15.23
N ALA A 195 20.59 2.51 16.32
CA ALA A 195 21.72 2.02 17.10
C ALA A 195 21.60 0.50 17.31
N GLY A 196 22.65 -0.25 17.05
CA GLY A 196 22.59 -1.70 17.23
C GLY A 196 23.83 -2.46 16.82
N ASP A 197 23.76 -3.78 17.00
CA ASP A 197 24.75 -4.73 16.48
C ASP A 197 24.27 -5.19 15.09
N LEU A 198 24.85 -4.58 14.04
CA LEU A 198 24.48 -4.75 12.65
C LEU A 198 25.68 -5.05 11.76
N ALA A 199 25.49 -5.95 10.81
CA ALA A 199 26.37 -6.15 9.67
C ALA A 199 25.89 -5.31 8.47
N VAL A 200 26.79 -5.04 7.53
CA VAL A 200 26.48 -4.19 6.37
C VAL A 200 26.95 -4.81 5.06
N ASN A 201 26.06 -4.85 4.09
CA ASN A 201 26.39 -5.02 2.68
C ASN A 201 26.70 -3.64 2.09
N ARG A 202 27.96 -3.42 1.66
CA ARG A 202 28.45 -2.14 1.12
C ARG A 202 28.61 -2.22 -0.39
N ASP A 203 28.21 -1.15 -1.06
CA ASP A 203 28.47 -0.92 -2.49
C ASP A 203 28.56 0.59 -2.74
N SER A 204 28.62 1.00 -3.99
CA SER A 204 28.60 2.41 -4.39
C SER A 204 27.83 2.59 -5.69
N PHE A 205 27.34 3.81 -5.88
CA PHE A 205 26.73 4.26 -7.14
C PHE A 205 27.42 5.56 -7.58
N VAL A 206 27.69 5.68 -8.88
CA VAL A 206 28.22 6.91 -9.48
C VAL A 206 27.09 7.59 -10.23
N THR A 207 26.70 8.79 -9.80
CA THR A 207 25.65 9.57 -10.43
C THR A 207 26.03 10.08 -11.80
N GLY A 208 25.08 10.54 -12.59
CA GLY A 208 25.32 11.13 -13.93
C GLY A 208 26.30 12.32 -13.92
N SER A 209 26.33 13.11 -12.83
CA SER A 209 27.31 14.19 -12.64
C SER A 209 28.70 13.71 -12.18
N GLY A 210 28.89 12.42 -11.93
CA GLY A 210 30.15 11.82 -11.47
C GLY A 210 30.35 11.78 -9.96
N LYS A 211 29.33 12.13 -9.15
CA LYS A 211 29.39 12.01 -7.70
C LYS A 211 29.32 10.55 -7.29
N VAL A 212 30.21 10.14 -6.38
CA VAL A 212 30.16 8.81 -5.77
C VAL A 212 29.25 8.86 -4.55
N VAL A 213 28.26 7.96 -4.51
CA VAL A 213 27.39 7.74 -3.37
C VAL A 213 27.72 6.39 -2.74
N GLU A 214 28.07 6.38 -1.46
CA GLU A 214 28.27 5.14 -0.71
C GLU A 214 26.89 4.54 -0.36
N LEU A 215 26.72 3.23 -0.59
CA LEU A 215 25.50 2.50 -0.33
C LEU A 215 25.73 1.49 0.79
N GLY A 216 24.83 1.47 1.78
CA GLY A 216 24.88 0.52 2.89
C GLY A 216 23.53 -0.11 3.17
N ILE A 217 23.45 -1.46 3.15
CA ILE A 217 22.27 -2.19 3.64
C ILE A 217 22.66 -2.89 4.93
N TRP A 218 22.08 -2.40 6.03
CA TRP A 218 22.39 -2.82 7.40
C TRP A 218 21.34 -3.81 7.89
N VAL A 219 21.80 -4.98 8.32
CA VAL A 219 20.96 -6.09 8.77
C VAL A 219 21.62 -6.83 9.92
N ARG A 220 20.93 -7.79 10.52
CA ARG A 220 21.58 -8.75 11.42
C ARG A 220 22.60 -9.56 10.66
N GLU A 221 23.67 -9.99 11.34
CA GLU A 221 24.77 -10.77 10.75
C GLU A 221 24.27 -11.99 9.95
N HIS A 222 23.29 -12.74 10.51
CA HIS A 222 22.73 -13.91 9.86
C HIS A 222 21.90 -13.63 8.59
N ASP A 223 21.50 -12.37 8.37
CA ASP A 223 20.73 -11.93 7.22
C ASP A 223 21.57 -11.31 6.10
N LEU A 224 22.89 -11.14 6.34
CA LEU A 224 23.77 -10.41 5.41
C LEU A 224 23.73 -10.99 3.99
N GLY A 225 23.69 -12.33 3.86
CA GLY A 225 23.64 -13.04 2.58
C GLY A 225 22.33 -12.86 1.79
N ARG A 226 21.30 -12.23 2.40
CA ARG A 226 19.94 -12.08 1.82
C ARG A 226 19.66 -10.66 1.31
N THR A 227 20.66 -9.79 1.27
CA THR A 227 20.53 -8.35 0.94
C THR A 227 20.87 -8.02 -0.51
N GLY A 228 21.39 -8.99 -1.28
CA GLY A 228 21.90 -8.74 -2.63
C GLY A 228 20.85 -8.21 -3.60
N HIS A 229 19.60 -8.69 -3.50
CA HIS A 229 18.52 -8.23 -4.36
C HIS A 229 18.11 -6.77 -4.04
N ALA A 230 18.02 -6.42 -2.77
CA ALA A 230 17.73 -5.04 -2.35
C ALA A 230 18.83 -4.06 -2.82
N MET A 231 20.12 -4.44 -2.75
CA MET A 231 21.23 -3.63 -3.26
C MET A 231 21.12 -3.44 -4.79
N HIS A 232 20.81 -4.50 -5.52
CA HIS A 232 20.58 -4.42 -6.96
C HIS A 232 19.39 -3.49 -7.29
N ALA A 233 18.27 -3.63 -6.58
CA ALA A 233 17.08 -2.81 -6.74
C ALA A 233 17.41 -1.32 -6.49
N LEU A 234 18.15 -0.99 -5.43
CA LEU A 234 18.56 0.37 -5.14
C LEU A 234 19.38 0.98 -6.28
N LYS A 235 20.41 0.29 -6.76
CA LYS A 235 21.26 0.79 -7.86
C LYS A 235 20.49 0.97 -9.17
N THR A 236 19.55 0.07 -9.46
CA THR A 236 18.71 0.18 -10.67
C THR A 236 17.68 1.29 -10.54
N ALA A 237 17.12 1.53 -9.34
CA ALA A 237 16.22 2.65 -9.08
C ALA A 237 16.93 4.00 -9.22
N MET A 238 18.16 4.13 -8.68
CA MET A 238 18.98 5.34 -8.84
C MET A 238 19.24 5.65 -10.32
N ALA A 239 19.68 4.66 -11.09
CA ALA A 239 19.94 4.83 -12.53
C ALA A 239 18.66 5.13 -13.33
N TRP A 240 17.53 4.54 -12.92
CA TRP A 240 16.24 4.78 -13.57
C TRP A 240 15.74 6.20 -13.34
N ASP A 241 15.85 6.72 -12.12
CA ASP A 241 15.41 8.07 -11.76
C ASP A 241 16.20 9.15 -12.49
N GLU A 242 17.53 8.97 -12.60
CA GLU A 242 18.37 9.85 -13.39
C GLU A 242 17.98 9.85 -14.87
N ARG A 243 17.66 8.68 -15.43
CA ARG A 243 17.28 8.54 -16.85
C ARG A 243 15.87 9.06 -17.13
N VAL A 244 14.86 8.72 -16.30
CA VAL A 244 13.46 8.98 -16.57
C VAL A 244 13.02 10.34 -16.05
N TYR A 245 13.48 10.74 -14.87
CA TYR A 245 13.12 12.02 -14.23
C TYR A 245 14.27 13.02 -14.17
N GLY A 246 15.49 12.63 -14.53
CA GLY A 246 16.68 13.50 -14.47
C GLY A 246 17.04 13.92 -13.06
N ARG A 247 16.72 13.09 -12.06
CA ARG A 247 16.92 13.42 -10.64
C ARG A 247 18.04 12.58 -10.05
N GLU A 248 19.15 13.26 -9.68
CA GLU A 248 20.29 12.63 -9.01
C GLU A 248 20.10 12.65 -7.50
N TYR A 249 20.73 11.69 -6.83
CA TYR A 249 20.79 11.67 -5.38
C TYR A 249 21.73 12.75 -4.83
N ASP A 250 21.33 13.38 -3.74
CA ASP A 250 21.93 14.63 -3.27
C ASP A 250 22.90 14.52 -2.08
N LEU A 251 22.91 13.39 -1.32
CA LEU A 251 23.87 13.13 -0.24
C LEU A 251 25.03 12.24 -0.70
N GLY A 252 26.09 12.14 0.12
CA GLY A 252 27.24 11.27 -0.11
C GLY A 252 27.02 9.81 0.28
N VAL A 253 25.97 9.52 1.05
CA VAL A 253 25.64 8.19 1.57
C VAL A 253 24.16 7.90 1.47
N PHE A 254 23.81 6.64 1.18
CA PHE A 254 22.45 6.13 1.25
C PHE A 254 22.44 4.82 2.06
N ASN A 255 21.77 4.83 3.20
CA ASN A 255 21.67 3.70 4.08
C ASN A 255 20.23 3.16 4.10
N ILE A 256 20.10 1.84 4.07
CA ILE A 256 18.89 1.08 4.38
C ILE A 256 19.15 0.26 5.63
N VAL A 257 18.24 0.28 6.57
CA VAL A 257 18.28 -0.58 7.76
C VAL A 257 17.04 -1.45 7.80
N ALA A 258 17.21 -2.78 7.93
CA ALA A 258 16.09 -3.71 8.10
C ALA A 258 15.79 -3.90 9.59
N VAL A 259 14.52 -3.72 9.96
CA VAL A 259 14.01 -3.93 11.32
C VAL A 259 12.88 -4.96 11.34
N SER A 260 12.74 -5.67 12.45
CA SER A 260 11.75 -6.78 12.58
C SER A 260 10.36 -6.28 12.96
N ASP A 261 10.25 -5.23 13.78
CA ASP A 261 9.01 -4.66 14.25
C ASP A 261 8.81 -3.29 13.64
N PHE A 262 7.88 -3.18 12.71
CA PHE A 262 7.61 -1.95 11.97
C PHE A 262 6.15 -1.84 11.57
N ASN A 263 5.53 -0.69 11.82
CA ASN A 263 4.11 -0.47 11.52
C ASN A 263 3.82 -0.40 10.01
N PHE A 264 4.81 0.00 9.21
CA PHE A 264 4.71 0.26 7.77
C PHE A 264 5.54 -0.74 6.94
N GLY A 265 5.60 -0.52 5.63
CA GLY A 265 6.50 -1.24 4.72
C GLY A 265 7.93 -0.76 4.86
N ALA A 266 8.11 0.54 4.71
CA ALA A 266 9.38 1.22 4.86
C ALA A 266 9.14 2.71 5.17
N MET A 267 10.23 3.49 5.29
CA MET A 267 10.20 4.93 5.55
C MET A 267 11.40 5.61 4.89
N GLU A 268 11.12 6.66 4.15
CA GLU A 268 12.04 7.42 3.32
C GLU A 268 12.97 8.38 4.09
N ASN A 269 13.22 8.20 5.34
CA ASN A 269 14.06 9.10 6.15
C ASN A 269 15.34 9.47 5.41
N LYS A 270 15.60 10.77 5.25
CA LYS A 270 16.69 11.32 4.42
C LYS A 270 18.04 10.68 4.73
N GLY A 271 18.61 9.95 3.77
CA GLY A 271 19.91 9.27 3.89
C GLY A 271 19.95 8.02 4.77
N LEU A 272 18.88 7.72 5.50
CA LEU A 272 18.76 6.56 6.40
C LEU A 272 17.36 5.99 6.34
N ASN A 273 17.04 5.25 5.28
CA ASN A 273 15.75 4.61 5.13
C ASN A 273 15.62 3.42 6.11
N ILE A 274 14.48 3.31 6.78
CA ILE A 274 14.20 2.20 7.70
C ILE A 274 13.11 1.33 7.07
N PHE A 275 13.39 0.04 6.95
CA PHE A 275 12.56 -0.93 6.25
C PHE A 275 12.12 -2.05 7.20
N ASN A 276 10.88 -2.44 7.08
CA ASN A 276 10.47 -3.76 7.52
C ASN A 276 11.34 -4.80 6.80
N SER A 277 11.93 -5.72 7.52
CA SER A 277 12.84 -6.74 6.99
C SER A 277 12.26 -7.53 5.82
N ARG A 278 10.93 -7.65 5.74
CA ARG A 278 10.17 -8.27 4.65
C ARG A 278 10.48 -7.64 3.28
N TYR A 279 10.83 -6.35 3.23
CA TYR A 279 11.09 -5.60 2.00
C TYR A 279 12.59 -5.37 1.72
N VAL A 280 13.44 -6.11 2.42
CA VAL A 280 14.91 -6.11 2.20
C VAL A 280 15.43 -7.52 1.95
N LEU A 281 14.95 -8.50 2.73
CA LEU A 281 15.54 -9.83 2.79
C LEU A 281 14.92 -10.76 1.74
N ALA A 282 15.73 -11.21 0.80
CA ALA A 282 15.29 -12.15 -0.22
C ALA A 282 16.36 -13.21 -0.54
N ASP A 283 15.98 -14.48 -0.48
CA ASP A 283 16.70 -15.61 -1.01
C ASP A 283 15.71 -16.67 -1.54
N PRO A 284 16.12 -17.59 -2.44
CA PRO A 284 15.20 -18.52 -3.10
C PRO A 284 14.46 -19.49 -2.16
N ASP A 285 15.02 -19.81 -0.98
CA ASP A 285 14.40 -20.75 -0.02
C ASP A 285 13.37 -20.07 0.88
N THR A 286 13.42 -18.75 1.04
CA THR A 286 12.58 -18.01 2.00
C THR A 286 11.66 -16.96 1.35
N ALA A 287 12.03 -16.45 0.17
CA ALA A 287 11.28 -15.44 -0.56
C ALA A 287 10.61 -16.01 -1.81
N THR A 288 9.35 -15.64 -2.01
CA THR A 288 8.61 -15.92 -3.25
C THR A 288 9.00 -14.95 -4.36
N ASP A 289 8.66 -15.26 -5.60
CA ASP A 289 8.82 -14.34 -6.73
C ASP A 289 8.14 -12.99 -6.46
N GLN A 290 6.97 -13.00 -5.82
CA GLN A 290 6.27 -11.78 -5.39
C GLN A 290 7.01 -11.01 -4.29
N ASP A 291 7.70 -11.69 -3.37
CA ASP A 291 8.53 -11.02 -2.37
C ASP A 291 9.71 -10.32 -3.05
N TYR A 292 10.33 -10.92 -4.07
CA TYR A 292 11.38 -10.26 -4.87
C TYR A 292 10.87 -9.00 -5.57
N ASP A 293 9.69 -9.05 -6.19
CA ASP A 293 9.07 -7.87 -6.81
C ASP A 293 8.74 -6.80 -5.77
N ALA A 294 8.21 -7.20 -4.62
CA ALA A 294 7.89 -6.28 -3.53
C ALA A 294 9.14 -5.60 -2.96
N VAL A 295 10.27 -6.32 -2.80
CA VAL A 295 11.55 -5.71 -2.39
C VAL A 295 11.98 -4.67 -3.41
N ALA A 296 11.97 -4.99 -4.71
CA ALA A 296 12.40 -4.05 -5.74
C ALA A 296 11.49 -2.80 -5.81
N THR A 297 10.18 -2.99 -5.73
CA THR A 297 9.19 -1.89 -5.75
C THR A 297 9.34 -0.97 -4.55
N VAL A 298 9.42 -1.53 -3.32
CA VAL A 298 9.49 -0.70 -2.09
C VAL A 298 10.85 0.01 -1.97
N VAL A 299 11.96 -0.65 -2.35
CA VAL A 299 13.27 0.01 -2.39
C VAL A 299 13.27 1.19 -3.37
N ALA A 300 12.63 1.03 -4.54
CA ALA A 300 12.49 2.12 -5.51
C ALA A 300 11.58 3.23 -4.99
N HIS A 301 10.44 2.89 -4.36
CA HIS A 301 9.51 3.83 -3.75
C HIS A 301 10.21 4.75 -2.74
N GLU A 302 10.93 4.18 -1.77
CA GLU A 302 11.62 4.95 -0.74
C GLU A 302 12.79 5.78 -1.32
N TYR A 303 13.47 5.26 -2.33
CA TYR A 303 14.48 6.03 -3.02
C TYR A 303 13.87 7.23 -3.77
N PHE A 304 12.76 7.04 -4.47
CA PHE A 304 12.11 8.11 -5.24
C PHE A 304 11.57 9.23 -4.36
N HIS A 305 11.22 8.94 -3.12
CA HIS A 305 10.87 9.95 -2.12
C HIS A 305 11.98 10.97 -1.88
N ASN A 306 13.25 10.69 -2.22
CA ASN A 306 14.31 11.68 -2.06
C ASN A 306 13.95 13.02 -2.72
N TRP A 307 13.25 13.00 -3.86
CA TRP A 307 12.75 14.18 -4.55
C TRP A 307 11.28 14.44 -4.28
N SER A 308 10.41 13.45 -4.46
CA SER A 308 8.97 13.57 -4.21
C SER A 308 8.60 13.20 -2.76
N GLY A 309 8.93 14.08 -1.82
CA GLY A 309 8.71 13.92 -0.38
C GLY A 309 9.77 14.59 0.48
N ASN A 310 11.08 14.41 0.15
CA ASN A 310 12.16 14.93 0.97
C ASN A 310 12.66 16.30 0.48
N ARG A 311 13.04 16.41 -0.78
CA ARG A 311 13.47 17.71 -1.37
C ARG A 311 12.28 18.65 -1.54
N VAL A 312 11.15 18.15 -2.00
CA VAL A 312 9.86 18.84 -1.97
C VAL A 312 8.94 18.07 -1.05
N THR A 313 8.57 18.65 0.08
CA THR A 313 7.73 18.02 1.09
C THR A 313 6.30 18.58 1.08
N CYS A 314 5.42 18.01 1.93
CA CYS A 314 4.03 18.47 2.07
C CYS A 314 3.95 19.70 2.98
N ARG A 315 3.09 20.67 2.64
CA ARG A 315 2.82 21.82 3.51
C ARG A 315 2.10 21.41 4.81
N ASP A 316 1.17 20.47 4.68
CA ASP A 316 0.37 19.93 5.77
C ASP A 316 -0.05 18.50 5.42
N TRP A 317 -0.53 17.74 6.39
CA TRP A 317 -0.88 16.34 6.19
C TRP A 317 -2.08 16.10 5.27
N PHE A 318 -2.88 17.12 4.96
CA PHE A 318 -3.93 17.01 3.93
C PHE A 318 -3.35 16.86 2.52
N GLN A 319 -2.09 17.23 2.32
CA GLN A 319 -1.37 17.12 1.05
C GLN A 319 -0.66 15.75 0.88
N LEU A 320 -0.88 14.78 1.75
CA LEU A 320 -0.13 13.51 1.79
C LEU A 320 -0.04 12.81 0.42
N SER A 321 -1.11 12.83 -0.38
CA SER A 321 -1.11 12.25 -1.72
C SER A 321 -0.16 12.94 -2.70
N LEU A 322 0.28 14.17 -2.40
CA LEU A 322 1.28 14.88 -3.19
C LEU A 322 2.61 14.11 -3.23
N LYS A 323 3.04 13.57 -2.10
CA LYS A 323 4.24 12.73 -2.05
C LYS A 323 3.92 11.28 -2.37
N GLU A 324 2.91 10.70 -1.75
CA GLU A 324 2.61 9.27 -1.87
C GLU A 324 2.06 8.88 -3.24
N GLY A 325 1.05 9.60 -3.73
CA GLY A 325 0.47 9.31 -5.05
C GLY A 325 1.47 9.47 -6.19
N PHE A 326 2.32 10.51 -6.14
CA PHE A 326 3.35 10.71 -7.15
C PHE A 326 4.46 9.65 -7.06
N THR A 327 4.87 9.28 -5.86
CA THR A 327 5.91 8.26 -5.67
C THR A 327 5.41 6.86 -6.04
N VAL A 328 4.16 6.50 -5.72
CA VAL A 328 3.54 5.24 -6.18
C VAL A 328 3.44 5.20 -7.72
N PHE A 329 3.07 6.30 -8.36
CA PHE A 329 3.08 6.36 -9.83
C PHE A 329 4.47 6.08 -10.40
N ARG A 330 5.52 6.63 -9.79
CA ARG A 330 6.92 6.43 -10.22
C ARG A 330 7.40 5.00 -9.97
N ASP A 331 7.08 4.40 -8.82
CA ASP A 331 7.47 3.03 -8.52
C ASP A 331 6.74 2.01 -9.42
N GLN A 332 5.49 2.29 -9.82
CA GLN A 332 4.75 1.50 -10.79
C GLN A 332 5.37 1.59 -12.19
N GLN A 333 5.82 2.77 -12.62
CA GLN A 333 6.55 2.94 -13.89
C GLN A 333 7.88 2.17 -13.85
N TYR A 334 8.66 2.34 -12.78
CA TYR A 334 9.90 1.60 -12.58
C TYR A 334 9.68 0.10 -12.64
N SER A 335 8.72 -0.42 -11.90
CA SER A 335 8.42 -1.86 -11.85
C SER A 335 7.97 -2.41 -13.22
N ALA A 336 7.21 -1.62 -13.98
CA ALA A 336 6.82 -1.95 -15.35
C ALA A 336 8.02 -2.02 -16.29
N ASP A 337 8.98 -1.11 -16.15
CA ASP A 337 10.22 -1.08 -16.96
C ASP A 337 11.20 -2.21 -16.58
N GLN A 338 11.15 -2.72 -15.35
CA GLN A 338 12.01 -3.82 -14.89
C GLN A 338 11.43 -5.21 -15.21
N GLY A 339 10.13 -5.29 -15.48
CA GLY A 339 9.42 -6.56 -15.66
C GLY A 339 8.46 -6.55 -16.85
N SER A 340 7.31 -7.20 -16.69
CA SER A 340 6.23 -7.15 -17.68
C SER A 340 5.28 -5.99 -17.37
N ALA A 341 5.27 -4.95 -18.19
CA ALA A 341 4.38 -3.81 -18.03
C ALA A 341 2.89 -4.22 -18.01
N ALA A 342 2.54 -5.22 -18.81
CA ALA A 342 1.19 -5.78 -18.87
C ALA A 342 0.77 -6.40 -17.53
N VAL A 343 1.62 -7.27 -16.98
CA VAL A 343 1.36 -7.95 -15.70
C VAL A 343 1.34 -6.94 -14.56
N LYS A 344 2.30 -6.01 -14.54
CA LYS A 344 2.34 -4.95 -13.50
C LYS A 344 1.07 -4.12 -13.51
N ARG A 345 0.57 -3.71 -14.70
CA ARG A 345 -0.67 -2.94 -14.80
C ARG A 345 -1.88 -3.72 -14.27
N ILE A 346 -1.96 -5.02 -14.56
CA ILE A 346 -3.01 -5.89 -14.04
C ILE A 346 -2.93 -5.96 -12.52
N GLU A 347 -1.74 -6.14 -11.96
CA GLU A 347 -1.53 -6.21 -10.51
C GLU A 347 -1.93 -4.91 -9.81
N ASP A 348 -1.53 -3.75 -10.35
CA ASP A 348 -1.89 -2.44 -9.80
C ASP A 348 -3.41 -2.24 -9.76
N VAL A 349 -4.10 -2.59 -10.85
CA VAL A 349 -5.57 -2.48 -10.90
C VAL A 349 -6.26 -3.49 -9.98
N ARG A 350 -5.69 -4.69 -9.81
CA ARG A 350 -6.22 -5.68 -8.85
C ARG A 350 -6.14 -5.15 -7.41
N VAL A 351 -5.03 -4.52 -7.04
CA VAL A 351 -4.88 -3.87 -5.72
C VAL A 351 -5.89 -2.74 -5.56
N LEU A 352 -6.03 -1.89 -6.58
CA LEU A 352 -6.99 -0.78 -6.58
C LEU A 352 -8.43 -1.31 -6.35
N ARG A 353 -8.85 -2.35 -7.07
CA ARG A 353 -10.18 -2.97 -6.94
C ARG A 353 -10.38 -3.73 -5.64
N ALA A 354 -9.32 -4.35 -5.10
CA ALA A 354 -9.43 -5.13 -3.87
C ALA A 354 -9.47 -4.25 -2.60
N ALA A 355 -8.82 -3.09 -2.61
CA ALA A 355 -8.67 -2.23 -1.44
C ALA A 355 -9.32 -0.85 -1.63
N GLN A 356 -9.01 -0.13 -2.70
CA GLN A 356 -9.38 1.26 -2.85
C GLN A 356 -10.85 1.45 -3.28
N PHE A 357 -11.37 0.66 -4.21
CA PHE A 357 -12.78 0.76 -4.62
C PHE A 357 -13.74 0.46 -3.46
N PRO A 358 -13.52 -0.61 -2.64
CA PRO A 358 -14.29 -0.81 -1.42
C PRO A 358 -14.19 0.32 -0.41
N GLU A 359 -13.01 0.94 -0.25
CA GLU A 359 -12.79 2.10 0.62
C GLU A 359 -13.58 3.32 0.11
N ASP A 360 -13.50 3.60 -1.18
CA ASP A 360 -14.13 4.74 -1.85
C ASP A 360 -15.68 4.63 -1.93
N GLY A 361 -16.19 3.41 -1.87
CA GLY A 361 -17.64 3.11 -1.82
C GLY A 361 -18.16 2.83 -0.42
N GLY A 362 -17.33 2.94 0.62
CA GLY A 362 -17.64 2.62 2.01
C GLY A 362 -17.88 3.83 2.90
N PRO A 363 -18.13 3.59 4.20
CA PRO A 363 -18.34 4.66 5.19
C PRO A 363 -17.07 5.48 5.48
N LEU A 364 -15.89 4.95 5.12
CA LEU A 364 -14.59 5.60 5.29
C LEU A 364 -14.15 6.36 4.02
N ALA A 365 -15.01 6.46 3.01
CA ALA A 365 -14.68 7.16 1.75
C ALA A 365 -14.25 8.60 2.00
N HIS A 366 -13.16 8.99 1.36
CA HIS A 366 -12.60 10.34 1.44
C HIS A 366 -11.89 10.69 0.11
N PRO A 367 -11.75 11.98 -0.22
CA PRO A 367 -10.96 12.37 -1.39
C PRO A 367 -9.46 12.13 -1.16
N ILE A 368 -8.67 12.13 -2.24
CA ILE A 368 -7.20 12.02 -2.14
C ILE A 368 -6.56 13.23 -1.43
N ARG A 369 -7.29 14.34 -1.30
CA ARG A 369 -6.98 15.47 -0.43
C ARG A 369 -8.16 15.68 0.52
N PRO A 370 -8.17 15.01 1.69
CA PRO A 370 -9.25 15.11 2.65
C PRO A 370 -9.40 16.53 3.23
N ASP A 371 -10.56 16.85 3.79
CA ASP A 371 -10.85 18.14 4.42
C ASP A 371 -10.73 18.10 5.95
N SER A 372 -10.74 16.89 6.54
CA SER A 372 -10.62 16.71 8.00
C SER A 372 -10.10 15.32 8.36
N TYR A 373 -9.46 15.22 9.52
CA TYR A 373 -9.11 13.96 10.18
C TYR A 373 -9.13 14.13 11.70
N ILE A 374 -9.28 13.06 12.45
CA ILE A 374 -9.06 13.00 13.91
C ILE A 374 -7.63 12.52 14.17
N GLU A 375 -7.23 11.42 13.53
CA GLU A 375 -5.89 10.85 13.61
C GLU A 375 -5.30 10.66 12.21
N ILE A 376 -4.19 11.34 11.93
CA ILE A 376 -3.59 11.32 10.59
C ILE A 376 -3.13 9.94 10.14
N SER A 377 -2.71 9.08 11.07
CA SER A 377 -2.27 7.71 10.77
C SER A 377 -3.35 6.85 10.09
N ASN A 378 -4.63 7.22 10.25
CA ASN A 378 -5.77 6.58 9.60
C ASN A 378 -5.90 6.93 8.11
N PHE A 379 -5.16 7.92 7.62
CA PHE A 379 -5.23 8.39 6.23
C PHE A 379 -4.10 7.87 5.34
N TYR A 380 -3.26 6.98 5.82
CA TYR A 380 -2.32 6.20 5.00
C TYR A 380 -3.09 5.05 4.34
N THR A 381 -3.93 5.41 3.36
CA THR A 381 -4.99 4.59 2.76
C THR A 381 -4.72 4.27 1.30
N ALA A 382 -5.39 3.25 0.77
CA ALA A 382 -5.33 2.94 -0.66
C ALA A 382 -5.83 4.12 -1.53
N THR A 383 -6.73 4.96 -1.01
CA THR A 383 -7.17 6.19 -1.69
C THR A 383 -6.04 7.19 -1.84
N ILE A 384 -5.30 7.49 -0.78
CA ILE A 384 -4.16 8.43 -0.80
C ILE A 384 -3.05 7.93 -1.73
N TYR A 385 -2.69 6.66 -1.64
CA TYR A 385 -1.58 6.02 -2.37
C TYR A 385 -1.99 5.62 -3.79
N ASN A 386 -2.87 4.64 -3.91
CA ASN A 386 -3.18 4.01 -5.20
C ASN A 386 -4.10 4.86 -6.07
N LYS A 387 -5.20 5.42 -5.55
CA LYS A 387 -6.02 6.38 -6.32
C LYS A 387 -5.24 7.65 -6.60
N GLY A 388 -4.40 8.13 -5.66
CA GLY A 388 -3.46 9.23 -5.89
C GLY A 388 -2.60 8.98 -7.12
N ALA A 389 -1.98 7.80 -7.22
CA ALA A 389 -1.18 7.39 -8.37
C ALA A 389 -2.00 7.32 -9.68
N GLU A 390 -3.24 6.83 -9.63
CA GLU A 390 -4.11 6.80 -10.80
C GLU A 390 -4.50 8.20 -11.29
N VAL A 391 -4.69 9.15 -10.37
CA VAL A 391 -4.92 10.56 -10.75
C VAL A 391 -3.70 11.15 -11.46
N ILE A 392 -2.49 10.86 -10.97
CA ILE A 392 -1.25 11.26 -11.68
C ILE A 392 -1.14 10.56 -13.04
N ARG A 393 -1.50 9.28 -13.13
CA ARG A 393 -1.49 8.51 -14.38
C ARG A 393 -2.47 9.07 -15.41
N MET A 394 -3.66 9.51 -14.99
CA MET A 394 -4.59 10.21 -15.90
C MET A 394 -3.98 11.51 -16.44
N MET A 395 -3.34 12.30 -15.57
CA MET A 395 -2.63 13.51 -15.99
C MET A 395 -1.54 13.19 -17.01
N HIS A 396 -0.73 12.16 -16.77
CA HIS A 396 0.28 11.68 -17.70
C HIS A 396 -0.36 11.26 -19.05
N THR A 397 -1.49 10.57 -19.03
CA THR A 397 -2.22 10.16 -20.23
C THR A 397 -2.76 11.36 -21.02
N MET A 398 -3.28 12.38 -20.34
CA MET A 398 -3.85 13.59 -20.94
C MET A 398 -2.77 14.49 -21.55
N LEU A 399 -1.68 14.70 -20.84
CA LEU A 399 -0.62 15.62 -21.24
C LEU A 399 0.38 14.99 -22.23
N GLY A 400 0.53 13.67 -22.15
CA GLY A 400 1.58 12.92 -22.83
C GLY A 400 2.92 13.02 -22.09
N GLU A 401 3.82 12.08 -22.40
CA GLU A 401 5.09 11.88 -21.69
C GLU A 401 5.96 13.15 -21.62
N ALA A 402 6.14 13.84 -22.75
CA ALA A 402 7.06 15.00 -22.79
C ALA A 402 6.55 16.19 -21.98
N ALA A 403 5.25 16.51 -22.04
CA ALA A 403 4.67 17.62 -21.30
C ALA A 403 4.56 17.28 -19.80
N PHE A 404 4.23 16.04 -19.45
CA PHE A 404 4.23 15.59 -18.06
C PHE A 404 5.65 15.64 -17.45
N ARG A 405 6.68 15.22 -18.20
CA ARG A 405 8.07 15.33 -17.75
C ARG A 405 8.45 16.81 -17.54
N ALA A 406 8.12 17.71 -18.46
CA ALA A 406 8.39 19.14 -18.31
C ALA A 406 7.66 19.73 -17.10
N GLY A 407 6.41 19.31 -16.84
CA GLY A 407 5.67 19.71 -15.64
C GLY A 407 6.29 19.20 -14.34
N SER A 408 6.79 17.96 -14.34
CA SER A 408 7.51 17.41 -13.19
C SER A 408 8.81 18.15 -12.92
N ASP A 409 9.57 18.49 -13.96
CA ASP A 409 10.79 19.27 -13.82
C ASP A 409 10.47 20.66 -13.25
N LEU A 410 9.46 21.33 -13.78
CA LEU A 410 9.01 22.65 -13.31
C LEU A 410 8.55 22.62 -11.85
N TYR A 411 7.84 21.57 -11.44
CA TYR A 411 7.42 21.38 -10.05
C TYR A 411 8.62 21.26 -9.10
N PHE A 412 9.58 20.41 -9.43
CA PHE A 412 10.80 20.26 -8.61
C PHE A 412 11.63 21.54 -8.60
N ASP A 413 11.80 22.21 -9.74
CA ASP A 413 12.60 23.44 -9.83
C ASP A 413 11.99 24.62 -9.06
N ARG A 414 10.65 24.68 -8.97
CA ARG A 414 9.94 25.74 -8.22
C ARG A 414 9.94 25.52 -6.72
N HIS A 415 9.86 24.26 -6.30
CA HIS A 415 9.56 23.91 -4.90
C HIS A 415 10.70 23.20 -4.17
N ASP A 416 11.87 23.06 -4.79
CA ASP A 416 13.04 22.45 -4.16
C ASP A 416 13.37 23.12 -2.82
N GLY A 417 13.53 22.31 -1.76
CA GLY A 417 13.79 22.76 -0.40
C GLY A 417 12.61 23.46 0.30
N THR A 418 11.39 23.29 -0.21
CA THR A 418 10.16 23.89 0.38
C THR A 418 9.07 22.85 0.63
N ALA A 419 8.01 23.29 1.31
CA ALA A 419 6.78 22.53 1.53
C ALA A 419 5.71 22.97 0.54
N ALA A 420 5.19 22.03 -0.27
CA ALA A 420 4.26 22.29 -1.36
C ALA A 420 2.86 21.69 -1.11
N THR A 421 1.91 22.03 -1.98
CA THR A 421 0.54 21.53 -1.98
C THR A 421 0.24 20.74 -3.26
N CYS A 422 -0.83 19.96 -3.26
CA CYS A 422 -1.34 19.33 -4.48
C CYS A 422 -1.67 20.36 -5.56
N GLU A 423 -2.08 21.56 -5.17
CA GLU A 423 -2.36 22.66 -6.11
C GLU A 423 -1.10 23.14 -6.82
N ASP A 424 0.04 23.23 -6.11
CA ASP A 424 1.32 23.63 -6.70
C ASP A 424 1.79 22.62 -7.76
N PHE A 425 1.54 21.34 -7.53
CA PHE A 425 1.84 20.29 -8.51
C PHE A 425 0.97 20.43 -9.77
N VAL A 426 -0.36 20.60 -9.60
CA VAL A 426 -1.28 20.76 -10.74
C VAL A 426 -0.96 22.05 -11.52
N ALA A 427 -0.64 23.14 -10.83
CA ALA A 427 -0.27 24.41 -11.47
C ALA A 427 1.04 24.29 -12.28
N ALA A 428 2.03 23.52 -11.79
CA ALA A 428 3.24 23.25 -12.57
C ALA A 428 2.95 22.46 -13.84
N MET A 429 2.02 21.50 -13.78
CA MET A 429 1.58 20.73 -14.95
C MET A 429 0.84 21.60 -15.96
N GLU A 430 -0.04 22.50 -15.52
CA GLU A 430 -0.73 23.47 -16.37
C GLU A 430 0.26 24.40 -17.09
N ASP A 431 1.15 25.00 -16.32
CA ASP A 431 2.10 25.97 -16.85
C ASP A 431 3.07 25.37 -17.87
N ALA A 432 3.52 24.13 -17.64
CA ALA A 432 4.44 23.45 -18.54
C ALA A 432 3.76 22.94 -19.82
N SER A 433 2.50 22.50 -19.71
CA SER A 433 1.80 21.85 -20.82
C SER A 433 0.91 22.83 -21.62
N GLY A 434 0.49 23.93 -21.00
CA GLY A 434 -0.54 24.83 -21.55
C GLY A 434 -1.97 24.25 -21.53
N HIS A 435 -2.20 23.09 -20.87
CA HIS A 435 -3.51 22.50 -20.71
C HIS A 435 -4.24 23.10 -19.50
N ASP A 436 -5.53 23.38 -19.65
CA ASP A 436 -6.40 23.76 -18.54
C ASP A 436 -6.79 22.52 -17.73
N LEU A 437 -6.32 22.43 -16.50
CA LEU A 437 -6.65 21.36 -15.54
C LEU A 437 -7.67 21.84 -14.49
N GLY A 438 -8.40 22.94 -14.74
CA GLY A 438 -9.37 23.51 -13.79
C GLY A 438 -10.42 22.50 -13.32
N LEU A 439 -11.07 21.77 -14.25
CA LEU A 439 -12.01 20.70 -13.91
C LEU A 439 -11.31 19.47 -13.32
N PHE A 440 -10.09 19.17 -13.74
CA PHE A 440 -9.34 18.02 -13.25
C PHE A 440 -9.11 18.05 -11.73
N ARG A 441 -9.08 19.23 -11.13
CA ARG A 441 -8.98 19.45 -9.68
C ARG A 441 -10.12 18.81 -8.87
N LEU A 442 -11.22 18.42 -9.52
CA LEU A 442 -12.30 17.67 -8.87
C LEU A 442 -11.82 16.30 -8.35
N TRP A 443 -10.83 15.67 -9.01
CA TRP A 443 -10.24 14.41 -8.54
C TRP A 443 -9.57 14.53 -7.16
N TYR A 444 -9.07 15.72 -6.81
CA TYR A 444 -8.49 16.02 -5.50
C TYR A 444 -9.54 16.34 -4.42
N ARG A 445 -10.77 16.69 -4.82
CA ARG A 445 -11.80 17.22 -3.92
C ARG A 445 -12.99 16.29 -3.72
N GLN A 446 -13.26 15.39 -4.66
CA GLN A 446 -14.39 14.48 -4.61
C GLN A 446 -13.92 13.05 -4.33
N ALA A 447 -14.57 12.39 -3.38
CA ALA A 447 -14.48 10.96 -3.14
C ALA A 447 -15.43 10.20 -4.08
N GLY A 448 -15.34 8.89 -4.10
CA GLY A 448 -16.20 8.01 -4.87
C GLY A 448 -15.60 7.62 -6.21
N THR A 449 -15.85 6.38 -6.62
CA THR A 449 -15.40 5.84 -7.90
C THR A 449 -16.48 6.09 -8.95
N PRO A 450 -16.21 6.86 -10.02
CA PRO A 450 -17.20 7.09 -11.07
C PRO A 450 -17.59 5.80 -11.79
N ARG A 451 -18.88 5.73 -12.18
CA ARG A 451 -19.40 4.70 -13.07
C ARG A 451 -19.61 5.31 -14.44
N VAL A 452 -19.12 4.63 -15.47
CA VAL A 452 -19.28 5.05 -16.87
C VAL A 452 -20.13 4.02 -17.58
N HIS A 453 -21.35 4.43 -18.00
CA HIS A 453 -22.19 3.65 -18.89
C HIS A 453 -21.81 3.91 -20.32
N ALA A 454 -21.49 2.85 -21.06
CA ALA A 454 -21.07 2.91 -22.45
C ALA A 454 -21.99 2.06 -23.32
N ALA A 455 -22.65 2.68 -24.30
CA ALA A 455 -23.51 1.98 -25.27
C ALA A 455 -23.08 2.30 -26.70
N LEU A 456 -22.92 1.26 -27.55
CA LEU A 456 -22.48 1.37 -28.92
C LEU A 456 -23.59 0.94 -29.91
N ASP A 457 -24.16 1.90 -30.61
CA ASP A 457 -25.12 1.63 -31.72
C ASP A 457 -24.37 1.56 -33.04
N PHE A 458 -24.76 0.63 -33.91
CA PHE A 458 -24.23 0.47 -35.26
C PHE A 458 -25.30 0.58 -36.32
N ASP A 459 -25.15 1.57 -37.22
CA ASP A 459 -25.94 1.75 -38.43
C ASP A 459 -25.19 1.13 -39.63
N ALA A 460 -25.43 -0.14 -39.91
CA ALA A 460 -24.78 -0.87 -40.99
C ALA A 460 -25.02 -0.24 -42.38
N PRO A 461 -26.28 0.18 -42.76
CA PRO A 461 -26.50 0.85 -44.05
C PRO A 461 -25.76 2.17 -44.18
N GLY A 462 -25.61 2.94 -43.09
CA GLY A 462 -24.90 4.22 -43.09
C GLY A 462 -23.39 4.10 -42.91
N GLY A 463 -22.88 2.92 -42.57
CA GLY A 463 -21.45 2.71 -42.21
C GLY A 463 -21.00 3.56 -41.05
N ARG A 464 -21.83 3.67 -39.99
CA ARG A 464 -21.60 4.54 -38.84
C ARG A 464 -21.79 3.79 -37.53
N ALA A 465 -20.93 4.12 -36.54
CA ALA A 465 -21.15 3.69 -35.18
C ALA A 465 -21.24 4.89 -34.23
N ARG A 466 -22.13 4.84 -33.27
CA ARG A 466 -22.35 5.91 -32.28
C ARG A 466 -22.11 5.37 -30.89
N LEU A 467 -21.09 5.90 -30.23
CA LEU A 467 -20.80 5.61 -28.81
C LEU A 467 -21.45 6.69 -27.94
N ARG A 468 -22.30 6.27 -27.03
CA ARG A 468 -22.85 7.12 -25.96
C ARG A 468 -22.17 6.79 -24.65
N LEU A 469 -21.65 7.81 -23.99
CA LEU A 469 -21.03 7.73 -22.67
C LEU A 469 -21.87 8.54 -21.68
N GLN A 470 -22.08 7.97 -20.50
CA GLN A 470 -22.69 8.66 -19.38
C GLN A 470 -21.90 8.33 -18.11
N GLN A 471 -21.49 9.36 -17.34
CA GLN A 471 -20.87 9.14 -16.05
C GLN A 471 -21.81 9.46 -14.90
N VAL A 472 -21.70 8.68 -13.83
CA VAL A 472 -22.36 8.89 -12.55
C VAL A 472 -21.31 8.79 -11.45
N VAL A 473 -21.16 9.86 -10.67
CA VAL A 473 -20.28 9.84 -9.47
C VAL A 473 -21.18 9.60 -8.26
N PRO A 474 -21.01 8.48 -7.52
CA PRO A 474 -21.90 8.15 -6.41
C PRO A 474 -21.72 9.11 -5.24
N ALA A 475 -22.81 9.35 -4.49
CA ALA A 475 -22.75 10.04 -3.21
C ALA A 475 -21.86 9.29 -2.22
N THR A 476 -21.10 10.02 -1.40
CA THR A 476 -20.25 9.47 -0.35
C THR A 476 -20.47 10.25 0.95
N PRO A 477 -20.04 9.75 2.13
CA PRO A 477 -20.15 10.46 3.38
C PRO A 477 -19.64 11.90 3.28
N GLY A 478 -20.43 12.87 3.75
CA GLY A 478 -20.10 14.29 3.67
C GLY A 478 -20.18 14.94 2.28
N GLN A 479 -20.41 14.14 1.22
CA GLN A 479 -20.47 14.63 -0.17
C GLN A 479 -21.69 14.03 -0.91
N PRO A 480 -22.92 14.44 -0.61
CA PRO A 480 -24.13 13.93 -1.25
C PRO A 480 -24.27 14.33 -2.72
N ASP A 481 -23.81 15.55 -3.06
CA ASP A 481 -23.88 16.12 -4.40
C ASP A 481 -22.50 16.06 -5.08
N LYS A 482 -22.47 15.51 -6.29
CA LYS A 482 -21.23 15.31 -7.05
C LYS A 482 -21.31 15.97 -8.41
N GLN A 483 -20.17 16.47 -8.86
CA GLN A 483 -19.98 16.94 -10.22
C GLN A 483 -19.33 15.85 -11.07
N ALA A 484 -19.60 15.88 -12.39
CA ALA A 484 -18.89 15.04 -13.34
C ALA A 484 -17.38 15.35 -13.29
N MET A 485 -16.55 14.32 -13.24
CA MET A 485 -15.10 14.45 -13.20
C MET A 485 -14.51 14.15 -14.59
N PRO A 486 -13.59 15.00 -15.09
CA PRO A 486 -12.98 14.76 -16.40
C PRO A 486 -12.08 13.52 -16.35
N MET A 487 -12.18 12.67 -17.38
CA MET A 487 -11.39 11.44 -17.47
C MET A 487 -10.97 11.11 -18.89
N PRO A 488 -9.72 10.65 -19.13
CA PRO A 488 -9.26 10.19 -20.43
C PRO A 488 -9.65 8.72 -20.61
N LEU A 489 -10.54 8.43 -21.53
CA LEU A 489 -10.91 7.06 -21.87
C LEU A 489 -10.22 6.65 -23.18
N ARG A 490 -9.29 5.71 -23.13
CA ARG A 490 -8.70 5.11 -24.30
C ARG A 490 -9.66 4.06 -24.87
N ILE A 491 -10.00 4.17 -26.14
CA ILE A 491 -10.97 3.32 -26.81
C ILE A 491 -10.44 2.80 -28.16
N ALA A 492 -10.91 1.62 -28.56
CA ALA A 492 -10.74 1.06 -29.90
C ALA A 492 -12.01 0.34 -30.36
N LEU A 493 -12.22 0.29 -31.67
CA LEU A 493 -13.29 -0.49 -32.30
C LEU A 493 -12.67 -1.64 -33.09
N PHE A 494 -13.06 -2.88 -32.77
CA PHE A 494 -12.64 -4.07 -33.51
C PHE A 494 -13.77 -4.57 -34.40
N GLY A 495 -13.45 -5.05 -35.61
CA GLY A 495 -14.43 -5.69 -36.47
C GLY A 495 -14.72 -7.12 -35.98
N GLU A 496 -16.01 -7.44 -35.81
CA GLU A 496 -16.44 -8.76 -35.35
C GLU A 496 -15.99 -9.89 -36.29
N VAL A 497 -16.00 -9.63 -37.62
CA VAL A 497 -15.64 -10.60 -38.66
C VAL A 497 -14.14 -10.60 -38.95
N SER A 498 -13.53 -9.41 -39.07
CA SER A 498 -12.11 -9.27 -39.41
C SER A 498 -11.17 -9.56 -38.23
N GLY A 499 -11.62 -9.42 -36.99
CA GLY A 499 -10.78 -9.52 -35.79
C GLY A 499 -9.73 -8.42 -35.65
N THR A 500 -9.82 -7.34 -36.47
CA THR A 500 -8.82 -6.26 -36.47
C THR A 500 -9.44 -4.92 -36.10
N LYS A 501 -8.58 -3.97 -35.66
CA LYS A 501 -9.04 -2.60 -35.41
C LYS A 501 -9.59 -1.96 -36.67
N LEU A 502 -10.81 -1.43 -36.56
CA LEU A 502 -11.47 -0.71 -37.64
C LEU A 502 -10.99 0.74 -37.78
N LEU A 503 -10.54 1.32 -36.66
CA LEU A 503 -9.98 2.67 -36.57
C LEU A 503 -8.77 2.66 -35.63
N PRO A 504 -7.85 3.63 -35.76
CA PRO A 504 -6.81 3.82 -34.77
C PRO A 504 -7.40 4.02 -33.37
N GLU A 505 -6.66 3.57 -32.32
CA GLU A 505 -7.00 3.87 -30.95
C GLU A 505 -7.14 5.38 -30.73
N GLN A 506 -8.11 5.79 -29.93
CA GLN A 506 -8.38 7.18 -29.58
C GLN A 506 -8.45 7.36 -28.08
N THR A 507 -7.97 8.50 -27.58
CA THR A 507 -8.23 8.96 -26.22
C THR A 507 -9.36 9.98 -26.26
N VAL A 508 -10.48 9.62 -25.65
CA VAL A 508 -11.67 10.45 -25.54
C VAL A 508 -11.69 11.09 -24.17
N MET A 509 -11.78 12.41 -24.10
CA MET A 509 -12.00 13.13 -22.84
C MET A 509 -13.49 13.17 -22.54
N LEU A 510 -13.90 12.47 -21.48
CA LEU A 510 -15.24 12.59 -20.90
C LEU A 510 -15.21 13.63 -19.77
N ASP A 511 -15.54 14.87 -20.07
CA ASP A 511 -15.47 16.01 -19.17
C ASP A 511 -16.83 16.49 -18.63
N GLY A 512 -17.91 15.93 -19.16
CA GLY A 512 -19.28 16.17 -18.73
C GLY A 512 -20.00 14.90 -18.29
N ALA A 513 -21.26 15.04 -17.85
CA ALA A 513 -22.08 13.89 -17.44
C ALA A 513 -22.46 12.98 -18.63
N HIS A 514 -22.50 13.52 -19.86
CA HIS A 514 -22.87 12.80 -21.08
C HIS A 514 -22.00 13.25 -22.25
N GLN A 515 -21.68 12.29 -23.13
CA GLN A 515 -21.00 12.56 -24.40
C GLN A 515 -21.42 11.57 -25.46
N GLU A 516 -21.57 12.05 -26.72
CA GLU A 516 -21.75 11.20 -27.89
C GLU A 516 -20.57 11.34 -28.83
N ILE A 517 -20.12 10.19 -29.38
CA ILE A 517 -19.03 10.14 -30.34
C ILE A 517 -19.52 9.38 -31.55
N LEU A 518 -19.37 9.97 -32.74
CA LEU A 518 -19.75 9.38 -34.03
C LEU A 518 -18.48 8.90 -34.75
N PHE A 519 -18.48 7.63 -35.13
CA PHE A 519 -17.48 7.03 -36.00
C PHE A 519 -18.06 6.79 -37.37
N GLU A 520 -17.34 7.16 -38.41
CA GLU A 520 -17.74 6.97 -39.81
C GLU A 520 -16.82 5.98 -40.52
N GLY A 521 -17.29 5.40 -41.63
CA GLY A 521 -16.49 4.45 -42.42
C GLY A 521 -16.43 3.05 -41.80
N ILE A 522 -17.37 2.70 -40.94
CA ILE A 522 -17.42 1.40 -40.23
C ILE A 522 -18.07 0.37 -41.18
N GLY A 523 -17.24 -0.55 -41.71
CA GLY A 523 -17.65 -1.52 -42.73
C GLY A 523 -18.29 -2.79 -42.20
N GLU A 524 -18.21 -3.07 -40.93
CA GLU A 524 -18.77 -4.26 -40.27
C GLU A 524 -19.16 -3.96 -38.84
N ARG A 525 -19.87 -4.87 -38.15
CA ARG A 525 -20.25 -4.68 -36.75
C ARG A 525 -19.01 -4.44 -35.90
N PRO A 526 -18.95 -3.27 -35.21
CA PRO A 526 -17.83 -2.98 -34.29
C PRO A 526 -18.07 -3.60 -32.94
N VAL A 527 -17.00 -4.07 -32.28
CA VAL A 527 -16.92 -4.45 -30.89
C VAL A 527 -16.10 -3.42 -30.14
N LEU A 528 -16.65 -2.84 -29.08
CA LEU A 528 -16.04 -1.75 -28.31
C LEU A 528 -15.02 -2.28 -27.28
N SER A 529 -13.76 -1.87 -27.43
CA SER A 529 -12.75 -1.92 -26.36
C SER A 529 -12.66 -0.53 -25.72
N ILE A 530 -12.86 -0.45 -24.40
CA ILE A 530 -12.93 0.82 -23.65
C ILE A 530 -12.12 0.75 -22.36
N ASN A 531 -11.63 1.90 -21.92
CA ASN A 531 -10.75 2.05 -20.75
C ASN A 531 -9.45 1.23 -20.90
N ARG A 532 -8.92 1.18 -22.10
CA ARG A 532 -7.71 0.43 -22.45
C ARG A 532 -6.53 0.89 -21.59
N GLY A 533 -5.71 -0.06 -21.13
CA GLY A 533 -4.64 0.19 -20.16
C GLY A 533 -5.13 0.70 -18.82
N PHE A 534 -6.44 0.62 -18.54
CA PHE A 534 -7.10 1.23 -17.39
C PHE A 534 -6.79 2.74 -17.31
N SER A 535 -7.10 3.45 -18.40
CA SER A 535 -6.73 4.86 -18.57
C SER A 535 -7.41 5.82 -17.57
N ALA A 536 -8.46 5.37 -16.87
CA ALA A 536 -9.10 6.08 -15.78
C ALA A 536 -9.57 5.11 -14.67
N PRO A 537 -9.49 5.50 -13.37
CA PRO A 537 -9.89 4.67 -12.23
C PRO A 537 -11.42 4.71 -12.04
N VAL A 538 -12.13 4.04 -12.93
CA VAL A 538 -13.59 4.02 -13.02
C VAL A 538 -14.11 2.61 -13.23
N THR A 539 -15.40 2.42 -12.95
CA THR A 539 -16.12 1.20 -13.33
C THR A 539 -16.81 1.41 -14.67
N ILE A 540 -16.62 0.48 -15.62
CA ILE A 540 -17.29 0.50 -16.92
C ILE A 540 -18.47 -0.44 -16.91
N GLU A 541 -19.66 0.09 -17.19
CA GLU A 541 -20.88 -0.67 -17.43
C GLU A 541 -21.22 -0.53 -18.93
N SER A 542 -21.34 -1.64 -19.65
CA SER A 542 -21.54 -1.58 -21.11
C SER A 542 -22.54 -2.62 -21.57
N ASP A 543 -23.10 -2.41 -22.77
CA ASP A 543 -24.02 -3.31 -23.45
C ASP A 543 -23.32 -4.46 -24.21
N ARG A 544 -22.02 -4.67 -23.96
CA ARG A 544 -21.25 -5.77 -24.56
C ARG A 544 -21.80 -7.12 -24.13
N SER A 545 -22.08 -7.98 -25.09
CA SER A 545 -22.52 -9.35 -24.85
C SER A 545 -21.37 -10.25 -24.35
N ALA A 546 -21.72 -11.42 -23.81
CA ALA A 546 -20.71 -12.45 -23.48
C ALA A 546 -19.88 -12.84 -24.70
N ALA A 547 -20.46 -12.83 -25.91
CA ALA A 547 -19.72 -13.08 -27.15
C ALA A 547 -18.73 -11.95 -27.47
N ASP A 548 -19.09 -10.69 -27.24
CA ASP A 548 -18.19 -9.54 -27.43
C ASP A 548 -17.01 -9.60 -26.44
N LEU A 549 -17.29 -9.94 -25.19
CA LEU A 549 -16.24 -10.09 -24.18
C LEU A 549 -15.30 -11.25 -24.47
N ALA A 550 -15.84 -12.40 -24.87
CA ALA A 550 -15.05 -13.55 -25.33
C ALA A 550 -14.21 -13.21 -26.55
N PHE A 551 -14.77 -12.46 -27.51
CA PHE A 551 -14.06 -11.96 -28.68
C PHE A 551 -12.89 -11.04 -28.29
N LEU A 552 -13.11 -10.05 -27.42
CA LEU A 552 -12.06 -9.12 -26.96
C LEU A 552 -10.97 -9.84 -26.16
N SER A 553 -11.33 -10.83 -25.33
CA SER A 553 -10.34 -11.63 -24.59
C SER A 553 -9.37 -12.42 -25.49
N ALA A 554 -9.75 -12.64 -26.76
CA ALA A 554 -8.93 -13.30 -27.76
C ALA A 554 -8.22 -12.36 -28.72
N HIS A 555 -8.82 -11.21 -29.07
CA HIS A 555 -8.40 -10.39 -30.20
C HIS A 555 -7.91 -8.98 -29.83
N ASP A 556 -8.18 -8.48 -28.61
CA ASP A 556 -7.72 -7.15 -28.21
C ASP A 556 -6.19 -7.12 -28.17
N ASP A 557 -5.60 -6.09 -28.74
CA ASP A 557 -4.14 -5.91 -28.77
C ASP A 557 -3.59 -5.10 -27.59
N ASP A 558 -4.47 -4.55 -26.73
CA ASP A 558 -4.07 -4.00 -25.43
C ASP A 558 -4.12 -5.11 -24.37
N PRO A 559 -3.00 -5.47 -23.76
CA PRO A 559 -2.98 -6.59 -22.80
C PRO A 559 -3.92 -6.39 -21.62
N PHE A 560 -4.06 -5.15 -21.12
CA PHE A 560 -4.98 -4.89 -20.02
C PHE A 560 -6.44 -5.06 -20.46
N ALA A 561 -6.84 -4.52 -21.63
CA ALA A 561 -8.20 -4.65 -22.15
C ALA A 561 -8.54 -6.11 -22.45
N ARG A 562 -7.58 -6.90 -22.94
CA ARG A 562 -7.71 -8.35 -23.11
C ARG A 562 -7.98 -9.09 -21.79
N TYR A 563 -7.20 -8.78 -20.74
CA TYR A 563 -7.42 -9.26 -19.39
C TYR A 563 -8.80 -8.83 -18.86
N GLU A 564 -9.14 -7.55 -19.02
CA GLU A 564 -10.40 -6.97 -18.52
C GLU A 564 -11.62 -7.61 -19.14
N ALA A 565 -11.59 -7.90 -20.44
CA ALA A 565 -12.68 -8.59 -21.12
C ALA A 565 -12.90 -10.01 -20.55
N MET A 566 -11.82 -10.75 -20.26
CA MET A 566 -11.91 -12.05 -19.59
C MET A 566 -12.50 -11.93 -18.18
N GLN A 567 -12.02 -10.96 -17.40
CA GLN A 567 -12.51 -10.73 -16.04
C GLN A 567 -13.98 -10.31 -16.02
N GLN A 568 -14.41 -9.43 -16.94
CA GLN A 568 -15.81 -9.02 -17.03
C GLN A 568 -16.70 -10.20 -17.40
N LEU A 569 -16.28 -11.04 -18.37
CA LEU A 569 -16.99 -12.26 -18.73
C LEU A 569 -17.17 -13.20 -17.51
N MET A 570 -16.12 -13.38 -16.70
CA MET A 570 -16.18 -14.19 -15.48
C MET A 570 -17.11 -13.54 -14.44
N VAL A 571 -17.03 -12.23 -14.24
CA VAL A 571 -17.84 -11.48 -13.28
C VAL A 571 -19.32 -11.58 -13.65
N ASP A 572 -19.69 -11.30 -14.91
CA ASP A 572 -21.07 -11.35 -15.38
C ASP A 572 -21.66 -12.75 -15.20
N THR A 573 -20.89 -13.79 -15.53
CA THR A 573 -21.29 -15.19 -15.36
C THR A 573 -21.46 -15.53 -13.87
N LEU A 574 -20.56 -15.08 -12.99
CA LEU A 574 -20.65 -15.35 -11.55
C LEU A 574 -21.80 -14.59 -10.89
N VAL A 575 -22.06 -13.33 -11.29
CA VAL A 575 -23.22 -12.54 -10.81
C VAL A 575 -24.52 -13.21 -11.22
N ASP A 576 -24.63 -13.69 -12.47
CA ASP A 576 -25.82 -14.47 -12.91
C ASP A 576 -25.96 -15.77 -12.11
N ASP A 577 -24.86 -16.47 -11.85
CA ASP A 577 -24.88 -17.71 -11.06
C ASP A 577 -25.29 -17.48 -9.60
N VAL A 578 -24.85 -16.39 -8.98
CA VAL A 578 -25.32 -15.99 -7.64
C VAL A 578 -26.82 -15.75 -7.63
N ALA A 579 -27.35 -15.12 -8.68
CA ALA A 579 -28.77 -14.80 -8.78
C ALA A 579 -29.64 -16.01 -9.13
N THR A 580 -29.18 -16.89 -10.03
CA THR A 580 -29.98 -17.97 -10.61
C THR A 580 -29.62 -19.37 -10.12
N GLY A 581 -28.36 -19.56 -9.67
CA GLY A 581 -27.79 -20.85 -9.32
C GLY A 581 -27.54 -21.77 -10.56
N ASN A 582 -27.68 -21.26 -11.78
CA ASN A 582 -27.59 -22.05 -13.01
C ASN A 582 -27.10 -21.27 -14.23
N ALA A 583 -26.11 -20.38 -14.03
CA ALA A 583 -25.52 -19.65 -15.15
C ALA A 583 -24.85 -20.61 -16.18
N ASP A 584 -24.82 -20.19 -17.44
CA ASP A 584 -24.06 -20.87 -18.48
C ASP A 584 -22.57 -20.60 -18.32
N LEU A 585 -21.80 -21.63 -17.99
CA LEU A 585 -20.35 -21.53 -17.80
C LEU A 585 -19.55 -21.76 -19.11
N ALA A 586 -20.20 -22.24 -20.18
CA ALA A 586 -19.52 -22.61 -21.41
C ALA A 586 -18.74 -21.47 -22.08
N PRO A 587 -19.22 -20.21 -22.13
CA PRO A 587 -18.44 -19.11 -22.70
C PRO A 587 -17.13 -18.84 -21.97
N VAL A 588 -17.12 -18.87 -20.62
CA VAL A 588 -15.92 -18.71 -19.80
C VAL A 588 -14.94 -19.85 -20.04
N ILE A 589 -15.43 -21.12 -20.02
CA ILE A 589 -14.59 -22.30 -20.25
C ILE A 589 -13.93 -22.23 -21.64
N ALA A 590 -14.68 -21.85 -22.67
CA ALA A 590 -14.15 -21.70 -24.02
C ALA A 590 -13.08 -20.60 -24.12
N ALA A 591 -13.33 -19.44 -23.48
CA ALA A 591 -12.38 -18.33 -23.47
C ALA A 591 -11.07 -18.68 -22.72
N VAL A 592 -11.17 -19.31 -21.55
CA VAL A 592 -10.00 -19.80 -20.80
C VAL A 592 -9.22 -20.83 -21.63
N LYS A 593 -9.91 -21.77 -22.28
CA LYS A 593 -9.26 -22.77 -23.16
C LYS A 593 -8.51 -22.09 -24.33
N ALA A 594 -9.11 -21.10 -24.96
CA ALA A 594 -8.48 -20.35 -26.04
C ALA A 594 -7.22 -19.61 -25.54
N THR A 595 -7.30 -18.97 -24.37
CA THR A 595 -6.16 -18.27 -23.74
C THR A 595 -5.02 -19.23 -23.41
N LEU A 596 -5.32 -20.45 -22.91
CA LEU A 596 -4.30 -21.47 -22.62
C LEU A 596 -3.64 -22.01 -23.88
N ALA A 597 -4.34 -22.00 -25.00
CA ALA A 597 -3.85 -22.54 -26.28
C ALA A 597 -3.08 -21.51 -27.11
N ASP A 598 -3.08 -20.24 -26.74
CA ASP A 598 -2.42 -19.17 -27.51
C ASP A 598 -0.91 -19.11 -27.19
N PRO A 599 -0.04 -19.58 -28.11
CA PRO A 599 1.40 -19.62 -27.86
C PRO A 599 2.07 -18.24 -27.91
N ALA A 600 1.36 -17.20 -28.34
CA ALA A 600 1.89 -15.84 -28.40
C ALA A 600 1.84 -15.12 -27.03
N LEU A 601 1.09 -15.69 -26.09
CA LEU A 601 0.94 -15.09 -24.77
C LEU A 601 2.04 -15.52 -23.79
N GLU A 602 2.56 -14.55 -23.08
CA GLU A 602 3.51 -14.81 -22.00
C GLU A 602 2.86 -15.63 -20.87
N PRO A 603 3.55 -16.62 -20.29
CA PRO A 603 3.01 -17.43 -19.19
C PRO A 603 2.53 -16.62 -17.99
N ALA A 604 3.21 -15.51 -17.66
CA ALA A 604 2.82 -14.62 -16.58
C ALA A 604 1.47 -13.93 -16.87
N PHE A 605 1.26 -13.47 -18.10
CA PHE A 605 -0.01 -12.88 -18.52
C PHE A 605 -1.15 -13.91 -18.51
N VAL A 606 -0.90 -15.11 -19.06
CA VAL A 606 -1.90 -16.20 -19.05
C VAL A 606 -2.32 -16.52 -17.61
N ALA A 607 -1.35 -16.60 -16.68
CA ALA A 607 -1.65 -16.84 -15.28
C ALA A 607 -2.61 -15.81 -14.69
N GLU A 608 -2.43 -14.50 -15.02
CA GLU A 608 -3.35 -13.45 -14.56
C GLU A 608 -4.72 -13.53 -15.23
N ALA A 609 -4.75 -13.73 -16.54
CA ALA A 609 -5.98 -13.70 -17.30
C ALA A 609 -6.96 -14.82 -16.92
N VAL A 610 -6.45 -15.99 -16.53
CA VAL A 610 -7.29 -17.16 -16.17
C VAL A 610 -7.62 -17.28 -14.69
N LEU A 611 -7.08 -16.41 -13.83
CA LEU A 611 -7.47 -16.34 -12.42
C LEU A 611 -8.89 -15.80 -12.28
N LEU A 612 -9.67 -16.42 -11.39
CA LEU A 612 -11.00 -15.91 -11.06
C LEU A 612 -10.92 -14.57 -10.34
N PRO A 613 -11.92 -13.68 -10.53
CA PRO A 613 -12.05 -12.47 -9.74
C PRO A 613 -12.17 -12.80 -8.25
N PHE A 614 -11.68 -11.91 -7.39
CA PHE A 614 -11.80 -12.08 -5.94
C PHE A 614 -13.26 -12.10 -5.49
N GLU A 615 -13.61 -12.94 -4.53
CA GLU A 615 -14.96 -13.03 -3.97
C GLU A 615 -15.44 -11.67 -3.41
N ALA A 616 -14.55 -10.88 -2.79
CA ALA A 616 -14.89 -9.53 -2.31
C ALA A 616 -15.25 -8.58 -3.47
N TYR A 617 -14.48 -8.58 -4.56
CA TYR A 617 -14.77 -7.77 -5.73
C TYR A 617 -16.09 -8.18 -6.42
N LEU A 618 -16.37 -9.50 -6.46
CA LEU A 618 -17.64 -10.00 -6.96
C LEU A 618 -18.81 -9.51 -6.09
N GLY A 619 -18.66 -9.53 -4.75
CA GLY A 619 -19.64 -8.98 -3.82
C GLY A 619 -19.93 -7.48 -4.05
N ASP A 620 -18.91 -6.71 -4.48
CA ASP A 620 -19.06 -5.28 -4.76
C ASP A 620 -19.92 -4.98 -6.01
N GLN A 621 -20.10 -5.98 -6.89
CA GLN A 621 -21.00 -5.87 -8.05
C GLN A 621 -22.50 -6.04 -7.68
N MET A 622 -22.81 -6.36 -6.42
CA MET A 622 -24.16 -6.66 -5.96
C MET A 622 -24.71 -5.57 -5.04
N PRO A 623 -26.03 -5.30 -5.04
CA PRO A 623 -26.63 -4.37 -4.07
C PRO A 623 -26.49 -4.84 -2.63
N VAL A 624 -26.64 -6.15 -2.39
CA VAL A 624 -26.48 -6.82 -1.09
C VAL A 624 -25.62 -8.06 -1.28
N VAL A 625 -24.61 -8.23 -0.44
CA VAL A 625 -23.69 -9.36 -0.50
C VAL A 625 -24.24 -10.52 0.32
N ASP A 626 -24.45 -11.67 -0.33
CA ASP A 626 -24.59 -12.98 0.32
C ASP A 626 -23.27 -13.76 0.14
N PRO A 627 -22.38 -13.81 1.14
CA PRO A 627 -21.09 -14.46 0.99
C PRO A 627 -21.20 -15.95 0.65
N GLN A 628 -22.24 -16.62 1.10
CA GLN A 628 -22.43 -18.03 0.82
C GLN A 628 -22.87 -18.28 -0.63
N ALA A 629 -23.72 -17.41 -1.19
CA ALA A 629 -24.10 -17.49 -2.60
C ALA A 629 -22.89 -17.20 -3.51
N VAL A 630 -22.11 -16.16 -3.17
CA VAL A 630 -20.85 -15.83 -3.86
C VAL A 630 -19.90 -17.03 -3.83
N THR A 631 -19.68 -17.63 -2.67
CA THR A 631 -18.82 -18.81 -2.52
C THR A 631 -19.29 -20.00 -3.37
N ARG A 632 -20.59 -20.30 -3.38
CA ARG A 632 -21.14 -21.40 -4.21
C ARG A 632 -20.91 -21.18 -5.70
N ALA A 633 -21.19 -19.99 -6.20
CA ALA A 633 -20.98 -19.64 -7.60
C ALA A 633 -19.50 -19.73 -7.98
N TRP A 634 -18.63 -19.19 -7.12
CA TRP A 634 -17.18 -19.20 -7.33
C TRP A 634 -16.63 -20.64 -7.34
N ASP A 635 -17.02 -21.50 -6.40
CA ASP A 635 -16.61 -22.91 -6.36
C ASP A 635 -17.12 -23.68 -7.57
N ARG A 636 -18.34 -23.42 -8.01
CA ARG A 636 -18.95 -24.05 -9.18
C ARG A 636 -18.14 -23.72 -10.45
N LEU A 637 -17.84 -22.46 -10.71
CA LEU A 637 -17.07 -22.05 -11.88
C LEU A 637 -15.63 -22.61 -11.80
N ARG A 638 -14.98 -22.50 -10.65
CA ARG A 638 -13.62 -23.00 -10.45
C ARG A 638 -13.53 -24.51 -10.65
N GLY A 639 -14.50 -25.25 -10.09
CA GLY A 639 -14.56 -26.69 -10.25
C GLY A 639 -14.82 -27.11 -11.69
N ALA A 640 -15.70 -26.40 -12.41
CA ALA A 640 -15.99 -26.65 -13.82
C ALA A 640 -14.75 -26.37 -14.70
N LEU A 641 -14.07 -25.24 -14.52
CA LEU A 641 -12.81 -24.93 -15.23
C LEU A 641 -11.75 -26.00 -14.95
N GLY A 642 -11.64 -26.47 -13.71
CA GLY A 642 -10.72 -27.54 -13.35
C GLY A 642 -11.06 -28.87 -14.02
N ALA A 643 -12.33 -29.26 -14.02
CA ALA A 643 -12.77 -30.57 -14.52
C ALA A 643 -12.82 -30.62 -16.07
N GLU A 644 -13.43 -29.61 -16.70
CA GLU A 644 -13.59 -29.57 -18.17
C GLU A 644 -12.26 -29.40 -18.90
N LEU A 645 -11.30 -28.67 -18.30
CA LEU A 645 -9.99 -28.39 -18.88
C LEU A 645 -8.87 -29.21 -18.21
N ILE A 646 -9.18 -30.31 -17.53
CA ILE A 646 -8.18 -31.07 -16.76
C ILE A 646 -6.98 -31.52 -17.59
N ALA A 647 -7.19 -31.90 -18.85
CA ALA A 647 -6.10 -32.32 -19.74
C ALA A 647 -5.19 -31.11 -20.11
N ASP A 648 -5.78 -29.95 -20.35
CA ASP A 648 -5.06 -28.71 -20.66
C ASP A 648 -4.24 -28.28 -19.44
N TRP A 649 -4.85 -28.26 -18.23
CA TRP A 649 -4.16 -27.93 -16.98
C TRP A 649 -2.99 -28.85 -16.68
N ARG A 650 -3.13 -30.16 -16.90
CA ARG A 650 -2.02 -31.12 -16.74
C ARG A 650 -0.90 -30.89 -17.76
N GLY A 651 -1.27 -30.54 -19.00
CA GLY A 651 -0.30 -30.16 -20.05
C GLY A 651 0.49 -28.91 -19.64
N VAL A 652 -0.20 -27.86 -19.20
CA VAL A 652 0.40 -26.62 -18.69
C VAL A 652 1.30 -26.91 -17.49
N TYR A 653 0.81 -27.65 -16.50
CA TYR A 653 1.57 -27.97 -15.29
C TYR A 653 2.90 -28.69 -15.61
N ALA A 654 2.86 -29.64 -16.53
CA ALA A 654 4.06 -30.37 -16.96
C ALA A 654 5.00 -29.48 -17.80
N GLY A 655 4.46 -28.73 -18.75
CA GLY A 655 5.25 -27.86 -19.63
C GLY A 655 5.96 -26.73 -18.90
N MET A 656 5.27 -26.11 -17.91
CA MET A 656 5.82 -25.01 -17.14
C MET A 656 6.87 -25.43 -16.10
N ALA A 657 7.09 -26.71 -15.87
CA ALA A 657 8.20 -27.20 -15.03
C ALA A 657 9.58 -26.80 -15.57
N ALA A 658 9.70 -26.50 -16.86
CA ALA A 658 10.93 -26.01 -17.48
C ALA A 658 11.46 -24.67 -16.91
N GLY A 659 10.62 -23.88 -16.23
CA GLY A 659 11.02 -22.63 -15.55
C GLY A 659 12.03 -22.86 -14.41
N GLY A 660 12.03 -24.04 -13.80
CA GLY A 660 12.96 -24.42 -12.74
C GLY A 660 13.08 -23.37 -11.64
N ASN A 661 14.31 -23.09 -11.20
CA ASN A 661 14.62 -22.13 -10.14
C ASN A 661 15.09 -20.74 -10.67
N SER A 662 14.94 -20.49 -11.99
CA SER A 662 15.38 -19.22 -12.58
C SER A 662 14.62 -18.02 -11.98
N LEU A 663 15.33 -16.97 -11.60
CA LEU A 663 14.75 -15.69 -11.16
C LEU A 663 14.46 -14.73 -12.32
N GLU A 664 14.82 -15.09 -13.54
CA GLU A 664 14.47 -14.35 -14.75
C GLU A 664 12.95 -14.32 -14.96
N ALA A 665 12.45 -13.24 -15.58
CA ALA A 665 11.01 -13.00 -15.77
C ALA A 665 10.30 -14.20 -16.42
N ALA A 666 10.89 -14.84 -17.44
CA ALA A 666 10.33 -16.01 -18.10
C ALA A 666 10.17 -17.21 -17.14
N GLY A 667 11.19 -17.52 -16.32
CA GLY A 667 11.13 -18.61 -15.36
C GLY A 667 10.10 -18.37 -14.25
N ARG A 668 10.03 -17.13 -13.78
CA ARG A 668 9.04 -16.69 -12.79
C ARG A 668 7.61 -16.78 -13.34
N GLY A 669 7.40 -16.34 -14.58
CA GLY A 669 6.11 -16.47 -15.28
C GLY A 669 5.67 -17.92 -15.43
N MET A 670 6.59 -18.81 -15.79
CA MET A 670 6.32 -20.26 -15.88
C MET A 670 5.93 -20.84 -14.51
N ARG A 671 6.64 -20.51 -13.41
CA ARG A 671 6.26 -20.94 -12.06
C ARG A 671 4.88 -20.45 -11.66
N ARG A 672 4.57 -19.19 -11.96
CA ARG A 672 3.26 -18.60 -11.69
C ARG A 672 2.14 -19.38 -12.37
N LEU A 673 2.25 -19.61 -13.68
CA LEU A 673 1.26 -20.37 -14.45
C LEU A 673 1.17 -21.84 -14.02
N ARG A 674 2.31 -22.46 -13.69
CA ARG A 674 2.33 -23.80 -13.11
C ARG A 674 1.54 -23.89 -11.81
N GLY A 675 1.66 -22.87 -10.95
CA GLY A 675 0.92 -22.78 -9.70
C GLY A 675 -0.58 -22.63 -9.90
N VAL A 676 -0.99 -21.83 -10.87
CA VAL A 676 -2.41 -21.67 -11.26
C VAL A 676 -2.97 -22.99 -11.76
N ALA A 677 -2.23 -23.70 -12.64
CA ALA A 677 -2.62 -25.01 -13.15
C ALA A 677 -2.79 -26.04 -12.02
N LEU A 678 -1.85 -26.08 -11.04
CA LEU A 678 -1.97 -26.95 -9.86
C LEU A 678 -3.25 -26.63 -9.06
N GLY A 679 -3.56 -25.35 -8.89
CA GLY A 679 -4.77 -24.90 -8.20
C GLY A 679 -6.05 -25.39 -8.86
N TYR A 680 -6.13 -25.37 -10.20
CA TYR A 680 -7.27 -25.89 -10.96
C TYR A 680 -7.31 -27.43 -10.96
N ILE A 681 -6.17 -28.12 -11.04
CA ILE A 681 -6.11 -29.58 -10.91
C ILE A 681 -6.65 -30.03 -9.55
N VAL A 682 -6.26 -29.38 -8.46
CA VAL A 682 -6.80 -29.70 -7.13
C VAL A 682 -8.30 -29.37 -7.05
N ALA A 683 -8.73 -28.23 -7.61
CA ALA A 683 -10.13 -27.80 -7.60
C ALA A 683 -11.04 -28.70 -8.45
N SER A 684 -10.51 -29.41 -9.44
CA SER A 684 -11.28 -30.37 -10.25
C SER A 684 -11.80 -31.57 -9.47
N GLY A 685 -11.31 -31.79 -8.24
CA GLY A 685 -11.61 -32.96 -7.46
C GLY A 685 -10.84 -34.21 -7.92
N ALA A 686 -9.81 -34.09 -8.77
CA ALA A 686 -8.97 -35.18 -9.19
C ALA A 686 -8.37 -35.92 -7.98
N ALA A 687 -8.54 -37.26 -7.91
CA ALA A 687 -8.14 -38.05 -6.75
C ALA A 687 -6.65 -37.96 -6.42
N ASP A 688 -5.80 -37.73 -7.42
CA ASP A 688 -4.35 -37.55 -7.28
C ASP A 688 -3.92 -36.07 -7.03
N GLY A 689 -4.85 -35.11 -7.04
CA GLY A 689 -4.56 -33.67 -6.87
C GLY A 689 -3.77 -33.36 -5.60
N PRO A 690 -4.20 -33.80 -4.39
CA PRO A 690 -3.45 -33.58 -3.16
C PRO A 690 -2.06 -34.24 -3.17
N ALA A 691 -1.94 -35.44 -3.74
CA ALA A 691 -0.66 -36.14 -3.87
C ALA A 691 0.30 -35.38 -4.81
N LEU A 692 -0.22 -34.83 -5.93
CA LEU A 692 0.55 -34.01 -6.86
C LEU A 692 1.05 -32.71 -6.18
N ALA A 693 0.19 -32.03 -5.43
CA ALA A 693 0.56 -30.84 -4.67
C ALA A 693 1.63 -31.17 -3.60
N LYS A 694 1.48 -32.29 -2.89
CA LYS A 694 2.50 -32.74 -1.93
C LYS A 694 3.83 -33.03 -2.61
N ALA A 695 3.81 -33.72 -3.76
CA ALA A 695 5.02 -33.99 -4.52
C ALA A 695 5.73 -32.69 -4.98
N GLN A 696 4.99 -31.66 -5.42
CA GLN A 696 5.57 -30.36 -5.72
C GLN A 696 6.17 -29.72 -4.47
N TYR A 697 5.47 -29.75 -3.32
CA TYR A 697 5.96 -29.23 -2.06
C TYR A 697 7.30 -29.86 -1.66
N GLU A 698 7.43 -31.18 -1.77
CA GLU A 698 8.63 -31.92 -1.40
C GLU A 698 9.80 -31.67 -2.37
N ALA A 699 9.50 -31.52 -3.67
CA ALA A 699 10.50 -31.29 -4.72
C ALA A 699 10.86 -29.81 -4.92
N ALA A 700 10.17 -28.87 -4.24
CA ALA A 700 10.31 -27.44 -4.48
C ALA A 700 11.72 -26.94 -4.22
N GLY A 701 12.33 -26.34 -5.24
CA GLY A 701 13.62 -25.66 -5.17
C GLY A 701 13.51 -24.16 -4.87
N THR A 702 12.30 -23.61 -4.87
CA THR A 702 12.02 -22.21 -4.54
C THR A 702 10.89 -22.10 -3.52
N MET A 703 10.83 -20.98 -2.78
CA MET A 703 9.71 -20.71 -1.88
C MET A 703 8.40 -20.51 -2.67
N THR A 704 8.45 -19.99 -3.88
CA THR A 704 7.27 -19.86 -4.76
C THR A 704 6.60 -21.20 -5.01
N ASP A 705 7.35 -22.20 -5.47
CA ASP A 705 6.81 -23.54 -5.71
C ASP A 705 6.30 -24.21 -4.42
N ARG A 706 7.03 -24.02 -3.31
CA ARG A 706 6.69 -24.59 -2.01
C ARG A 706 5.40 -24.00 -1.46
N GLN A 707 5.28 -22.67 -1.45
CA GLN A 707 4.09 -21.98 -0.94
C GLN A 707 2.88 -22.20 -1.85
N THR A 708 3.07 -22.22 -3.16
CA THR A 708 1.97 -22.50 -4.11
C THR A 708 1.39 -23.90 -3.87
N ALA A 709 2.25 -24.90 -3.69
CA ALA A 709 1.81 -26.24 -3.34
C ALA A 709 1.10 -26.31 -1.99
N LEU A 710 1.63 -25.59 -0.98
CA LEU A 710 1.01 -25.48 0.35
C LEU A 710 -0.36 -24.81 0.29
N THR A 711 -0.51 -23.74 -0.53
CA THR A 711 -1.79 -23.06 -0.77
C THR A 711 -2.80 -23.99 -1.45
N ALA A 712 -2.37 -24.76 -2.43
CA ALA A 712 -3.25 -25.74 -3.07
C ALA A 712 -3.71 -26.84 -2.07
N LEU A 713 -2.82 -27.31 -1.21
CA LEU A 713 -3.15 -28.26 -0.13
C LEU A 713 -4.07 -27.64 0.94
N ALA A 714 -3.91 -26.34 1.25
CA ALA A 714 -4.73 -25.66 2.24
C ALA A 714 -6.24 -25.73 1.95
N MET A 715 -6.60 -25.87 0.68
CA MET A 715 -7.99 -25.99 0.22
C MET A 715 -8.58 -27.41 0.44
N THR A 716 -7.75 -28.39 0.78
CA THR A 716 -8.15 -29.80 0.88
C THR A 716 -8.34 -30.24 2.33
N ALA A 717 -9.08 -31.32 2.53
CA ALA A 717 -9.19 -32.00 3.82
C ALA A 717 -8.41 -33.34 3.72
N SER A 718 -7.11 -33.27 3.49
CA SER A 718 -6.27 -34.43 3.22
C SER A 718 -5.14 -34.58 4.25
N ALA A 719 -4.65 -35.81 4.43
CA ALA A 719 -3.48 -36.09 5.26
C ALA A 719 -2.20 -35.48 4.69
N GLU A 720 -2.13 -35.29 3.38
CA GLU A 720 -1.05 -34.60 2.67
C GLU A 720 -0.93 -33.15 3.11
N ARG A 721 -2.08 -32.48 3.29
CA ARG A 721 -2.15 -31.10 3.84
C ARG A 721 -1.53 -31.03 5.23
N ASP A 722 -2.00 -31.87 6.15
CA ASP A 722 -1.56 -31.82 7.54
C ASP A 722 -0.06 -32.12 7.67
N ALA A 723 0.43 -33.09 6.90
CA ALA A 723 1.85 -33.45 6.83
C ALA A 723 2.70 -32.28 6.26
N ALA A 724 2.22 -31.60 5.21
CA ALA A 724 2.95 -30.50 4.58
C ALA A 724 3.03 -29.28 5.51
N PHE A 725 1.93 -28.89 6.18
CA PHE A 725 1.94 -27.78 7.14
C PHE A 725 2.81 -28.05 8.36
N ALA A 726 2.82 -29.29 8.88
CA ALA A 726 3.72 -29.67 9.98
C ALA A 726 5.19 -29.64 9.55
N ALA A 727 5.50 -30.15 8.36
CA ALA A 727 6.85 -30.13 7.80
C ALA A 727 7.34 -28.70 7.50
N PHE A 728 6.44 -27.82 7.00
CA PHE A 728 6.76 -26.43 6.73
C PHE A 728 7.11 -25.69 8.03
N HIS A 729 6.28 -25.82 9.07
CA HIS A 729 6.57 -25.22 10.37
C HIS A 729 7.88 -25.72 10.95
N ALA A 730 8.11 -27.05 10.94
CA ALA A 730 9.33 -27.64 11.48
C ALA A 730 10.61 -27.18 10.75
N ARG A 731 10.52 -26.94 9.43
CA ARG A 731 11.66 -26.49 8.61
C ARG A 731 12.01 -25.01 8.88
N TYR A 732 11.01 -24.17 9.15
CA TYR A 732 11.18 -22.72 9.17
C TYR A 732 10.83 -22.08 10.53
N ALA A 733 10.83 -22.86 11.61
CA ALA A 733 10.48 -22.41 12.95
C ALA A 733 11.29 -21.18 13.41
N ASP A 734 12.55 -21.08 12.97
CA ASP A 734 13.47 -20.00 13.33
C ASP A 734 13.43 -18.82 12.33
N ASN A 735 12.54 -18.85 11.30
CA ASN A 735 12.44 -17.77 10.31
C ASN A 735 11.10 -17.05 10.42
N ALA A 736 11.10 -15.86 11.01
CA ALA A 736 9.89 -15.08 11.27
C ALA A 736 9.10 -14.75 9.99
N LEU A 737 9.77 -14.39 8.88
CA LEU A 737 9.12 -14.04 7.61
C LEU A 737 8.45 -15.25 6.93
N VAL A 738 9.03 -16.44 7.11
CA VAL A 738 8.43 -17.68 6.58
C VAL A 738 7.31 -18.18 7.48
N LEU A 739 7.44 -18.03 8.80
CA LEU A 739 6.33 -18.30 9.72
C LEU A 739 5.10 -17.41 9.43
N ASP A 740 5.30 -16.16 9.02
CA ASP A 740 4.19 -15.31 8.59
C ASP A 740 3.43 -15.93 7.39
N LYS A 741 4.13 -16.54 6.44
CA LYS A 741 3.50 -17.27 5.33
C LYS A 741 2.72 -18.50 5.83
N TRP A 742 3.23 -19.19 6.84
CA TRP A 742 2.56 -20.36 7.44
C TRP A 742 1.25 -19.98 8.13
N PHE A 743 1.23 -18.87 8.89
CA PHE A 743 0.03 -18.34 9.49
C PHE A 743 -0.97 -17.87 8.43
N GLN A 744 -0.50 -17.08 7.47
CA GLN A 744 -1.33 -16.48 6.42
C GLN A 744 -2.02 -17.53 5.55
N THR A 745 -1.30 -18.56 5.12
CA THR A 745 -1.86 -19.60 4.26
C THR A 745 -2.99 -20.39 4.96
N GLN A 746 -2.90 -20.60 6.27
CA GLN A 746 -3.95 -21.24 7.05
C GLN A 746 -5.15 -20.29 7.29
N ALA A 747 -4.90 -19.01 7.57
CA ALA A 747 -5.95 -18.01 7.79
C ALA A 747 -6.76 -17.72 6.51
N LEU A 748 -6.14 -17.80 5.35
CA LEU A 748 -6.78 -17.64 4.04
C LEU A 748 -7.43 -18.91 3.50
N ALA A 749 -7.27 -20.06 4.15
CA ALA A 749 -7.83 -21.31 3.66
C ALA A 749 -9.38 -21.20 3.56
N PRO A 750 -9.98 -21.51 2.39
CA PRO A 750 -11.41 -21.37 2.16
C PRO A 750 -12.19 -22.58 2.68
N ARG A 751 -12.09 -22.85 3.98
CA ARG A 751 -12.64 -24.04 4.66
C ARG A 751 -13.61 -23.61 5.77
N SER A 752 -14.57 -24.47 6.05
CA SER A 752 -15.54 -24.24 7.13
C SER A 752 -14.94 -24.27 8.54
N ASP A 753 -13.81 -24.97 8.70
CA ASP A 753 -13.10 -25.09 9.99
C ASP A 753 -11.98 -24.02 10.17
N THR A 754 -11.84 -23.07 9.25
CA THR A 754 -10.76 -22.09 9.30
C THR A 754 -10.84 -21.22 10.56
N ILE A 755 -12.02 -20.84 11.03
CA ILE A 755 -12.15 -20.08 12.28
C ILE A 755 -11.58 -20.85 13.49
N ASP A 756 -11.82 -22.17 13.57
CA ASP A 756 -11.26 -23.01 14.64
C ASP A 756 -9.73 -23.08 14.56
N VAL A 757 -9.20 -23.10 13.32
CA VAL A 757 -7.75 -23.04 13.08
C VAL A 757 -7.19 -21.71 13.53
N VAL A 758 -7.81 -20.59 13.15
CA VAL A 758 -7.37 -19.22 13.49
C VAL A 758 -7.38 -18.99 15.00
N GLU A 759 -8.45 -19.37 15.70
CA GLU A 759 -8.52 -19.26 17.16
C GLU A 759 -7.46 -20.11 17.88
N ARG A 760 -7.12 -21.28 17.32
CA ARG A 760 -6.02 -22.11 17.85
C ARG A 760 -4.66 -21.43 17.57
N LEU A 761 -4.45 -20.92 16.36
CA LEU A 761 -3.23 -20.25 15.97
C LEU A 761 -2.99 -18.93 16.73
N ALA A 762 -4.04 -18.21 17.11
CA ALA A 762 -3.94 -17.03 17.97
C ALA A 762 -3.42 -17.34 19.39
N ARG A 763 -3.39 -18.63 19.79
CA ARG A 763 -2.80 -19.11 21.04
C ARG A 763 -1.48 -19.86 20.83
N HIS A 764 -0.99 -19.90 19.60
CA HIS A 764 0.26 -20.60 19.27
C HIS A 764 1.46 -19.84 19.87
N PRO A 765 2.48 -20.53 20.40
CA PRO A 765 3.67 -19.87 20.97
C PRO A 765 4.35 -18.88 20.01
N ASP A 766 4.35 -19.19 18.72
CA ASP A 766 4.96 -18.36 17.70
C ASP A 766 4.06 -17.17 17.26
N PHE A 767 2.84 -17.06 17.81
CA PHE A 767 1.99 -15.89 17.56
C PHE A 767 2.33 -14.77 18.54
N VAL A 768 3.13 -13.81 18.08
CA VAL A 768 3.57 -12.65 18.86
C VAL A 768 2.67 -11.46 18.49
N MET A 769 1.77 -11.10 19.40
CA MET A 769 0.76 -10.04 19.18
C MET A 769 1.37 -8.63 19.06
N THR A 770 2.58 -8.42 19.57
CA THR A 770 3.29 -7.13 19.46
C THR A 770 3.98 -6.93 18.11
N ASN A 771 4.13 -8.00 17.29
CA ASN A 771 4.74 -7.89 15.97
C ASN A 771 3.67 -7.61 14.88
N PRO A 772 3.71 -6.46 14.20
CA PRO A 772 2.69 -6.10 13.20
C PRO A 772 2.61 -7.07 12.01
N ASN A 773 3.72 -7.68 11.59
CA ASN A 773 3.72 -8.66 10.49
C ASN A 773 2.95 -9.92 10.89
N ARG A 774 3.16 -10.41 12.12
CA ARG A 774 2.46 -11.58 12.65
C ARG A 774 0.96 -11.32 12.79
N LEU A 775 0.56 -10.13 13.24
CA LEU A 775 -0.84 -9.72 13.29
C LEU A 775 -1.48 -9.69 11.90
N ARG A 776 -0.81 -9.08 10.92
CA ARG A 776 -1.32 -9.05 9.54
C ARG A 776 -1.45 -10.46 8.95
N SER A 777 -0.49 -11.35 9.22
CA SER A 777 -0.45 -12.70 8.67
C SER A 777 -1.53 -13.62 9.22
N LEU A 778 -2.00 -13.43 10.44
CA LEU A 778 -3.08 -14.22 11.02
C LEU A 778 -4.41 -13.46 11.04
N VAL A 779 -4.47 -12.35 11.77
CA VAL A 779 -5.72 -11.64 12.03
C VAL A 779 -6.17 -10.85 10.80
N GLY A 780 -5.26 -10.11 10.17
CA GLY A 780 -5.54 -9.39 8.92
C GLY A 780 -5.93 -10.32 7.78
N ALA A 781 -5.20 -11.41 7.60
CA ALA A 781 -5.50 -12.41 6.57
C ALA A 781 -6.86 -13.09 6.80
N PHE A 782 -7.20 -13.42 8.05
CA PHE A 782 -8.50 -13.98 8.38
C PHE A 782 -9.65 -13.00 8.08
N ALA A 783 -9.48 -11.72 8.39
CA ALA A 783 -10.51 -10.71 8.20
C ALA A 783 -10.87 -10.46 6.71
N VAL A 784 -10.00 -10.85 5.76
CA VAL A 784 -10.29 -10.80 4.31
C VAL A 784 -10.76 -12.15 3.74
N ASN A 785 -10.79 -13.21 4.54
CA ASN A 785 -11.32 -14.52 4.12
C ASN A 785 -12.84 -14.48 4.07
N GLN A 786 -13.42 -14.24 2.90
CA GLN A 786 -14.86 -14.03 2.72
C GLN A 786 -15.72 -15.19 3.26
N ARG A 787 -15.20 -16.41 3.26
CA ARG A 787 -15.93 -17.61 3.69
C ARG A 787 -15.95 -17.76 5.21
N ALA A 788 -14.77 -17.76 5.82
CA ALA A 788 -14.61 -18.04 7.24
C ALA A 788 -14.96 -16.83 8.10
N PHE A 789 -14.60 -15.62 7.66
CA PHE A 789 -14.91 -14.39 8.40
C PHE A 789 -16.41 -14.10 8.46
N HIS A 790 -17.13 -14.35 7.33
CA HIS A 790 -18.56 -14.14 7.22
C HIS A 790 -19.41 -15.41 7.51
N ASP A 791 -18.86 -16.35 8.31
CA ASP A 791 -19.63 -17.50 8.77
C ASP A 791 -20.92 -17.04 9.50
N PRO A 792 -22.08 -17.69 9.25
CA PRO A 792 -23.35 -17.29 9.83
C PRO A 792 -23.41 -17.23 11.36
N SER A 793 -22.50 -17.89 12.05
CA SER A 793 -22.41 -17.85 13.53
C SER A 793 -21.97 -16.48 14.07
N GLY A 794 -21.36 -15.60 13.25
CA GLY A 794 -20.80 -14.32 13.67
C GLY A 794 -19.51 -14.43 14.50
N ARG A 795 -18.96 -15.65 14.68
CA ARG A 795 -17.70 -15.87 15.45
C ARG A 795 -16.54 -15.08 14.90
N GLY A 796 -16.45 -14.96 13.55
CA GLY A 796 -15.39 -14.17 12.91
C GLY A 796 -15.43 -12.70 13.30
N TYR A 797 -16.61 -12.12 13.38
CA TYR A 797 -16.80 -10.71 13.78
C TYR A 797 -16.39 -10.50 15.24
N ARG A 798 -16.83 -11.41 16.11
CA ARG A 798 -16.50 -11.38 17.54
C ARG A 798 -14.99 -11.50 17.76
N PHE A 799 -14.35 -12.46 17.08
CA PHE A 799 -12.89 -12.65 17.14
C PHE A 799 -12.14 -11.37 16.73
N LEU A 800 -12.54 -10.74 15.62
CA LEU A 800 -11.89 -9.51 15.15
C LEU A 800 -12.10 -8.36 16.14
N GLY A 801 -13.33 -8.17 16.66
CA GLY A 801 -13.61 -7.15 17.68
C GLY A 801 -12.81 -7.33 18.96
N ASP A 802 -12.62 -8.56 19.41
CA ASP A 802 -11.79 -8.87 20.59
C ASP A 802 -10.30 -8.57 20.32
N MET A 803 -9.81 -8.87 19.09
CA MET A 803 -8.45 -8.53 18.67
C MET A 803 -8.24 -7.01 18.61
N VAL A 804 -9.18 -6.25 18.04
CA VAL A 804 -9.09 -4.78 18.02
C VAL A 804 -8.93 -4.22 19.42
N VAL A 805 -9.76 -4.65 20.39
CA VAL A 805 -9.68 -4.17 21.79
C VAL A 805 -8.34 -4.54 22.45
N ALA A 806 -7.83 -5.76 22.19
CA ALA A 806 -6.58 -6.22 22.78
C ALA A 806 -5.37 -5.47 22.21
N ILE A 807 -5.35 -5.26 20.88
CA ILE A 807 -4.24 -4.63 20.16
C ILE A 807 -4.22 -3.12 20.37
N ASP A 808 -5.36 -2.45 20.53
CA ASP A 808 -5.46 -1.01 20.76
C ASP A 808 -4.65 -0.55 21.97
N ARG A 809 -4.56 -1.37 23.00
CA ARG A 809 -3.76 -1.13 24.20
C ARG A 809 -2.24 -1.25 23.99
N ILE A 810 -1.83 -1.89 22.88
CA ILE A 810 -0.44 -2.16 22.54
C ILE A 810 0.02 -1.21 21.43
N ASN A 811 -0.76 -1.18 20.34
CA ASN A 811 -0.46 -0.46 19.12
C ASN A 811 -1.76 0.03 18.45
N PRO A 812 -2.19 1.27 18.75
CA PRO A 812 -3.41 1.87 18.23
C PRO A 812 -3.50 1.86 16.70
N GLN A 813 -2.42 2.23 16.00
CA GLN A 813 -2.38 2.25 14.54
C GLN A 813 -2.66 0.87 13.92
N THR A 814 -2.08 -0.18 14.50
CA THR A 814 -2.32 -1.56 14.03
C THR A 814 -3.74 -2.01 14.32
N ALA A 815 -4.30 -1.63 15.48
CA ALA A 815 -5.68 -1.94 15.84
C ALA A 815 -6.69 -1.26 14.90
N ALA A 816 -6.49 0.02 14.60
CA ALA A 816 -7.34 0.80 13.71
C ALA A 816 -7.44 0.19 12.31
N LYS A 817 -6.32 -0.36 11.78
CA LYS A 817 -6.28 -1.03 10.48
C LYS A 817 -7.08 -2.34 10.41
N LEU A 818 -7.52 -2.88 11.55
CA LEU A 818 -8.35 -4.08 11.64
C LEU A 818 -9.87 -3.75 11.67
N VAL A 819 -10.28 -2.50 11.83
CA VAL A 819 -11.69 -2.09 11.91
C VAL A 819 -12.42 -2.14 10.56
N PRO A 820 -11.84 -1.71 9.41
CA PRO A 820 -12.57 -1.55 8.15
C PRO A 820 -13.35 -2.77 7.66
N PRO A 821 -12.91 -4.03 7.85
CA PRO A 821 -13.71 -5.20 7.48
C PRO A 821 -15.10 -5.25 8.12
N LEU A 822 -15.24 -4.80 9.38
CA LEU A 822 -16.53 -4.67 10.05
C LEU A 822 -17.31 -3.44 9.58
N GLY A 823 -16.64 -2.38 9.16
CA GLY A 823 -17.24 -1.13 8.70
C GLY A 823 -18.15 -1.27 7.48
N ARG A 824 -18.00 -2.35 6.71
CA ARG A 824 -18.81 -2.63 5.52
C ARG A 824 -20.18 -3.29 5.83
N TRP A 825 -20.63 -3.32 7.08
CA TRP A 825 -21.81 -4.03 7.56
C TRP A 825 -23.08 -3.78 6.75
N SER A 826 -23.29 -2.57 6.25
CA SER A 826 -24.46 -2.20 5.45
C SER A 826 -24.53 -2.85 4.06
N ARG A 827 -23.41 -3.44 3.59
CA ARG A 827 -23.32 -4.13 2.29
C ARG A 827 -23.82 -5.57 2.35
N PHE A 828 -23.91 -6.16 3.54
CA PHE A 828 -24.26 -7.57 3.74
C PHE A 828 -25.76 -7.76 4.02
N ASP A 829 -26.21 -9.01 3.97
CA ASP A 829 -27.57 -9.37 4.38
C ASP A 829 -27.89 -8.90 5.81
N ALA A 830 -29.18 -8.74 6.10
CA ALA A 830 -29.64 -8.13 7.36
C ALA A 830 -29.11 -8.83 8.63
N ALA A 831 -28.95 -10.17 8.60
CA ALA A 831 -28.48 -10.92 9.76
C ALA A 831 -26.99 -10.65 10.04
N ARG A 832 -26.16 -10.72 8.99
CA ARG A 832 -24.72 -10.44 9.12
C ARG A 832 -24.47 -8.95 9.41
N GLY A 833 -25.17 -8.06 8.71
CA GLY A 833 -25.07 -6.62 8.95
C GLY A 833 -25.38 -6.25 10.39
N ALA A 834 -26.41 -6.84 10.99
CA ALA A 834 -26.76 -6.63 12.40
C ALA A 834 -25.68 -7.12 13.36
N MET A 835 -25.08 -8.29 13.10
CA MET A 835 -24.00 -8.82 13.95
C MET A 835 -22.71 -7.98 13.83
N MET A 836 -22.33 -7.57 12.62
CA MET A 836 -21.14 -6.73 12.39
C MET A 836 -21.30 -5.36 13.07
N ARG A 837 -22.48 -4.73 12.90
CA ARG A 837 -22.81 -3.47 13.55
C ARG A 837 -22.78 -3.57 15.08
N ALA A 838 -23.35 -4.64 15.64
CA ALA A 838 -23.32 -4.89 17.09
C ALA A 838 -21.88 -5.00 17.63
N GLU A 839 -20.98 -5.61 16.88
CA GLU A 839 -19.55 -5.67 17.27
C GLU A 839 -18.87 -4.30 17.19
N LEU A 840 -19.13 -3.48 16.17
CA LEU A 840 -18.64 -2.10 16.11
C LEU A 840 -19.13 -1.28 17.30
N GLU A 841 -20.45 -1.37 17.62
CA GLU A 841 -21.04 -0.67 18.77
C GLU A 841 -20.45 -1.16 20.10
N ARG A 842 -20.21 -2.48 20.23
CA ARG A 842 -19.58 -3.07 21.42
C ARG A 842 -18.15 -2.55 21.62
N VAL A 843 -17.35 -2.56 20.55
CA VAL A 843 -15.97 -2.08 20.62
C VAL A 843 -15.92 -0.58 20.89
N LEU A 844 -16.79 0.21 20.25
CA LEU A 844 -16.88 1.65 20.49
C LEU A 844 -17.27 1.98 21.95
N GLY A 845 -18.06 1.12 22.59
CA GLY A 845 -18.39 1.23 24.02
C GLY A 845 -17.27 0.84 25.00
N THR A 846 -16.11 0.44 24.52
CA THR A 846 -14.94 0.09 25.36
C THR A 846 -14.32 1.34 25.95
N GLU A 847 -14.06 1.37 27.26
CA GLU A 847 -13.40 2.49 27.90
C GLU A 847 -11.91 2.57 27.51
N GLY A 848 -11.42 3.78 27.27
CA GLY A 848 -10.00 4.04 27.01
C GLY A 848 -9.52 3.71 25.58
N LEU A 849 -10.43 3.71 24.59
CA LEU A 849 -10.04 3.58 23.20
C LEU A 849 -9.13 4.73 22.74
N SER A 850 -8.17 4.39 21.87
CA SER A 850 -7.33 5.37 21.18
C SER A 850 -8.15 6.25 20.23
N LYS A 851 -7.58 7.41 19.83
CA LYS A 851 -8.15 8.27 18.78
C LYS A 851 -8.25 7.53 17.45
N ASP A 852 -7.24 6.70 17.14
CA ASP A 852 -7.13 5.89 15.92
C ASP A 852 -8.35 4.96 15.77
N VAL A 853 -8.58 4.11 16.75
CA VAL A 853 -9.68 3.14 16.74
C VAL A 853 -11.03 3.85 16.85
N PHE A 854 -11.13 4.91 17.69
CA PHE A 854 -12.35 5.69 17.84
C PHE A 854 -12.81 6.28 16.50
N GLU A 855 -11.90 6.91 15.74
CA GLU A 855 -12.23 7.50 14.44
C GLU A 855 -12.75 6.44 13.46
N GLN A 856 -12.06 5.30 13.36
CA GLN A 856 -12.45 4.22 12.45
C GLN A 856 -13.83 3.64 12.80
N LEU A 857 -14.10 3.41 14.08
CA LEU A 857 -15.39 2.89 14.55
C LEU A 857 -16.52 3.88 14.35
N SER A 858 -16.33 5.14 14.76
CA SER A 858 -17.38 6.17 14.67
C SER A 858 -17.78 6.45 13.22
N LYS A 859 -16.80 6.57 12.32
CA LYS A 859 -17.07 6.72 10.88
C LYS A 859 -17.72 5.47 10.26
N SER A 860 -17.36 4.27 10.72
CA SER A 860 -17.95 3.01 10.25
C SER A 860 -19.40 2.85 10.64
N LEU A 861 -19.84 3.48 11.72
CA LEU A 861 -21.25 3.44 12.19
C LEU A 861 -22.13 4.55 11.56
N GLY A 862 -21.54 5.62 11.00
CA GLY A 862 -22.19 6.72 10.31
C GLY A 862 -22.42 7.90 11.21
#